data_807ccc907c3b091cc2794bff6cae71dd
#
_entry.id   807ccc907c3b091cc2794bff6cae71dd
#
_cell.length_a   1.000
_cell.length_b   1.000
_cell.length_c   1.000
_cell.angle_alpha   90.00
_cell.angle_beta   90.00
_cell.angle_gamma   90.00
#
_symmetry.space_group_name_H-M   'P 1'
#
loop_
_entity.id
_entity.type
_entity.pdbx_description
1 polymer ?
#
loop_
_entity_poly.entity_id
_entity_poly.type
_entity_poly.pdbx_seq_one_letter_code
_entity_poly.pdbx_strand_id
1 'polypeptide(L)'
;MKYLTLIFALLVFTVSAQAETVDYRVSGDVNPEFQAITLTLDPDMSTFTGVTEIHLAVAAEVSRLEFYQSGLSLESVVLQQGEQTWPMTVKAAQHDIQHASTGAKIAPGKYVLKISYQGKINDTSDGAYVSRFDGRNYISTQFEDMHARKAFPGIDEPDAKIPYQLTISAPEKHVVLSNTPVSTRNVTDGVQTVYFEKTKPMPSYLVAFAVGEFDSVPIEGLSIPGRIYTPKGQSQDALFAARRTAEILRYLEAYFGQPYPYKKLDFVAVPTFTHGAMENVGLVTYRSEILLRGENPVLAEQSTPLMVIAHELAHMWYGNLVTMAWWDDLWLNEAFASFMAARLMQDLYPEHNYETRLVAERAFGPDAAATTKPVKKTVRVAADVMDGLGLNYSKGEAILHWIESQIGSDAFQAAVREYMTEFAWRNAKADDLWRVLTKASKTDVGSMMRTYLEQPSYPLVVFDVDGEVQQRRYHLTGADVPEQAWTVPLSLKLKRDGKIVTQQILLNAEQQTFPALTNADWIYPNTEANGYYRWRIPQQQLTAMLQDLDAFTVREKKALLYNAEALLNAGEMGFAEFMSVLEALSLQKDPAVARSVVSVLAGFEYLIDAENEAAFGRFVESRLIHWFDALGTVDREQDSDDQLRLRHSVFGLLSKYSDNEAVQNAANDLATQFLSNPQLEHRQMAARALRAVAQRGDEKWLARYEKALTSSRDANVKSVIQRALNFKGEKLMLAVLDLAMSDTINPADTMSVISAIAMVQDDPVPFYAWLSKNLELLAKKIPDYHVTRIPQYVSRSCDADTIKLADELYSNVAGAYEGMTRGWEIAKASSEQCVTLKKRYQTTFNAYLTASSSIK
;
A
#
# COMPACT_ATOMS: atom_id res chain seq x y z
N MET A 1 -1.18 -79.76 -28.64
CA MET A 1 -0.48 -78.67 -29.27
C MET A 1 -0.50 -77.55 -28.25
N LYS A 2 0.64 -77.27 -27.64
CA LYS A 2 0.85 -76.39 -26.54
C LYS A 2 1.16 -75.01 -27.06
N TYR A 3 0.44 -73.95 -26.68
CA TYR A 3 0.85 -72.54 -26.89
C TYR A 3 1.57 -72.07 -25.65
N LEU A 4 2.82 -71.73 -25.83
CA LEU A 4 3.67 -70.99 -24.84
C LEU A 4 3.45 -69.54 -24.99
N THR A 5 2.93 -68.83 -23.96
CA THR A 5 2.80 -67.40 -23.91
C THR A 5 3.99 -66.81 -23.11
N LEU A 6 4.87 -66.14 -23.82
CA LEU A 6 5.97 -65.36 -23.21
C LEU A 6 5.42 -64.05 -22.62
N ILE A 7 5.51 -63.82 -21.31
CA ILE A 7 5.25 -62.57 -20.65
C ILE A 7 6.58 -61.80 -20.59
N PHE A 8 6.67 -60.70 -21.33
CA PHE A 8 7.75 -59.73 -21.20
C PHE A 8 7.39 -58.73 -20.10
N ALA A 9 8.04 -58.80 -18.94
CA ALA A 9 7.95 -57.80 -17.89
C ALA A 9 8.81 -56.60 -18.26
N LEU A 10 8.17 -55.48 -18.67
CA LEU A 10 8.84 -54.21 -18.79
C LEU A 10 9.00 -53.63 -17.37
N LEU A 11 10.21 -53.62 -16.85
CA LEU A 11 10.60 -52.80 -15.68
C LEU A 11 10.73 -51.37 -16.16
N VAL A 12 9.72 -50.58 -15.91
CA VAL A 12 9.80 -49.12 -16.02
C VAL A 12 10.50 -48.60 -14.76
N PHE A 13 11.78 -48.29 -14.88
CA PHE A 13 12.46 -47.46 -13.87
C PHE A 13 11.87 -46.05 -13.95
N THR A 14 10.94 -45.70 -13.07
CA THR A 14 10.59 -44.30 -12.79
C THR A 14 11.76 -43.71 -12.03
N VAL A 15 12.63 -43.00 -12.72
CA VAL A 15 13.53 -42.05 -12.09
C VAL A 15 12.62 -40.92 -11.60
N SER A 16 12.25 -40.96 -10.34
CA SER A 16 11.72 -39.80 -9.66
C SER A 16 12.87 -38.78 -9.63
N ALA A 17 12.87 -37.83 -10.57
CA ALA A 17 13.61 -36.61 -10.36
C ALA A 17 12.97 -35.95 -9.11
N GLN A 18 13.57 -36.15 -7.93
CA GLN A 18 13.36 -35.23 -6.83
C GLN A 18 13.80 -33.88 -7.39
N ALA A 19 12.83 -32.98 -7.62
CA ALA A 19 13.13 -31.61 -7.79
C ALA A 19 13.91 -31.20 -6.54
N GLU A 20 15.19 -30.86 -6.69
CA GLU A 20 15.96 -30.22 -5.62
C GLU A 20 15.10 -29.07 -5.15
N THR A 21 14.67 -29.10 -3.89
CA THR A 21 14.03 -27.95 -3.27
C THR A 21 15.10 -26.88 -3.21
N VAL A 22 15.00 -25.91 -4.13
CA VAL A 22 15.92 -24.78 -4.16
C VAL A 22 15.76 -24.05 -2.84
N ASP A 23 16.81 -24.06 -2.04
CA ASP A 23 16.82 -23.39 -0.75
C ASP A 23 16.97 -21.87 -1.00
N TYR A 24 15.95 -21.12 -0.63
CA TYR A 24 15.91 -19.63 -0.74
C TYR A 24 16.32 -18.95 0.57
N ARG A 25 16.73 -19.72 1.58
CA ARG A 25 17.22 -19.27 2.88
C ARG A 25 18.60 -19.82 3.16
N VAL A 26 19.36 -19.09 3.98
CA VAL A 26 20.66 -19.59 4.44
C VAL A 26 20.49 -20.71 5.46
N SER A 27 21.50 -21.60 5.54
CA SER A 27 21.50 -22.74 6.44
C SER A 27 21.47 -22.32 7.91
N GLY A 28 20.62 -22.96 8.72
CA GLY A 28 20.50 -22.73 10.16
C GLY A 28 21.65 -23.27 11.04
N ASP A 29 22.67 -23.93 10.47
CA ASP A 29 23.82 -24.46 11.21
C ASP A 29 24.82 -23.36 11.63
N VAL A 30 24.65 -22.14 11.07
CA VAL A 30 25.50 -20.98 11.32
C VAL A 30 24.64 -19.81 11.80
N ASN A 31 24.82 -19.41 13.06
CA ASN A 31 24.01 -18.38 13.68
C ASN A 31 24.79 -17.04 13.74
N PRO A 32 24.30 -15.96 13.15
CA PRO A 32 24.89 -14.64 13.34
C PRO A 32 24.64 -14.14 14.77
N GLU A 33 25.65 -13.52 15.39
CA GLU A 33 25.55 -12.97 16.74
C GLU A 33 25.66 -11.43 16.76
N PHE A 34 26.34 -10.84 15.77
CA PHE A 34 26.58 -9.41 15.64
C PHE A 34 27.16 -9.08 14.27
N GLN A 35 26.88 -7.90 13.76
CA GLN A 35 27.50 -7.42 12.51
C GLN A 35 27.99 -5.97 12.67
N ALA A 36 29.28 -5.74 12.38
CA ALA A 36 29.85 -4.41 12.23
C ALA A 36 29.93 -4.06 10.75
N ILE A 37 29.52 -2.82 10.38
CA ILE A 37 29.50 -2.33 9.01
C ILE A 37 30.26 -1.00 8.96
N THR A 38 31.32 -0.94 8.17
CA THR A 38 32.07 0.29 7.90
C THR A 38 31.87 0.68 6.46
N LEU A 39 31.43 1.92 6.22
CA LEU A 39 31.15 2.46 4.88
C LEU A 39 31.92 3.75 4.64
N THR A 40 32.36 3.96 3.41
CA THR A 40 32.86 5.26 2.94
C THR A 40 31.90 5.74 1.86
N LEU A 41 31.20 6.84 2.14
CA LEU A 41 30.11 7.38 1.35
C LEU A 41 30.37 8.84 0.97
N ASP A 42 30.11 9.18 -0.28
CA ASP A 42 30.09 10.55 -0.76
C ASP A 42 28.85 10.73 -1.67
N PRO A 43 27.91 11.64 -1.33
CA PRO A 43 26.73 11.87 -2.16
C PRO A 43 27.02 12.31 -3.61
N ASP A 44 28.22 12.82 -3.87
CA ASP A 44 28.63 13.27 -5.19
C ASP A 44 29.29 12.14 -6.02
N MET A 45 29.44 10.93 -5.45
CA MET A 45 30.01 9.75 -6.10
C MET A 45 28.90 8.75 -6.47
N SER A 46 29.14 7.93 -7.50
CA SER A 46 28.23 6.86 -7.94
C SER A 46 28.51 5.49 -7.29
N THR A 47 29.58 5.39 -6.51
CA THR A 47 30.01 4.14 -5.86
C THR A 47 30.44 4.42 -4.41
N PHE A 48 30.42 3.37 -3.61
CA PHE A 48 30.92 3.40 -2.24
C PHE A 48 31.77 2.17 -1.96
N THR A 49 32.58 2.23 -0.90
CA THR A 49 33.34 1.08 -0.39
C THR A 49 32.86 0.69 1.00
N GLY A 50 32.91 -0.60 1.30
CA GLY A 50 32.51 -1.11 2.58
C GLY A 50 33.36 -2.26 3.10
N VAL A 51 33.36 -2.41 4.41
CA VAL A 51 33.88 -3.59 5.13
C VAL A 51 32.80 -4.05 6.08
N THR A 52 32.43 -5.33 6.01
CA THR A 52 31.56 -5.92 7.03
C THR A 52 32.28 -7.02 7.81
N GLU A 53 32.01 -7.10 9.11
CA GLU A 53 32.50 -8.15 10.00
C GLU A 53 31.29 -8.81 10.65
N ILE A 54 31.00 -10.07 10.25
CA ILE A 54 29.88 -10.86 10.74
C ILE A 54 30.43 -11.84 11.78
N HIS A 55 30.04 -11.67 13.03
CA HIS A 55 30.35 -12.59 14.11
C HIS A 55 29.39 -13.75 14.08
N LEU A 56 29.92 -14.96 13.94
CA LEU A 56 29.15 -16.18 13.69
C LEU A 56 29.42 -17.22 14.76
N ALA A 57 28.40 -17.95 15.18
CA ALA A 57 28.50 -19.18 15.95
C ALA A 57 28.15 -20.39 15.02
N VAL A 58 29.15 -21.20 14.72
CA VAL A 58 29.00 -22.45 13.96
C VAL A 58 28.62 -23.55 14.96
N ALA A 59 27.41 -24.08 14.85
CA ALA A 59 26.86 -25.07 15.79
C ALA A 59 27.31 -26.51 15.46
N ALA A 60 27.42 -26.85 14.18
CA ALA A 60 27.84 -28.13 13.67
C ALA A 60 28.95 -27.93 12.64
N GLU A 61 29.75 -28.97 12.37
CA GLU A 61 30.79 -28.92 11.33
C GLU A 61 30.18 -28.68 9.96
N VAL A 62 30.59 -27.60 9.29
CA VAL A 62 30.09 -27.21 7.97
C VAL A 62 31.21 -27.16 6.92
N SER A 63 30.88 -27.38 5.66
CA SER A 63 31.85 -27.32 4.55
C SER A 63 31.96 -25.92 3.94
N ARG A 64 30.97 -25.03 4.20
CA ARG A 64 30.85 -23.67 3.70
C ARG A 64 30.07 -22.79 4.67
N LEU A 65 30.25 -21.49 4.54
CA LEU A 65 29.38 -20.46 5.10
C LEU A 65 28.50 -19.87 3.99
N GLU A 66 27.34 -19.41 4.36
CA GLU A 66 26.38 -18.79 3.44
C GLU A 66 26.04 -17.37 3.90
N PHE A 67 25.94 -16.45 2.94
CA PHE A 67 25.49 -15.09 3.17
C PHE A 67 24.86 -14.51 1.90
N TYR A 68 24.08 -13.43 2.04
CA TYR A 68 23.48 -12.73 0.90
C TYR A 68 24.35 -11.57 0.45
N GLN A 69 24.38 -11.34 -0.86
CA GLN A 69 24.79 -10.07 -1.49
C GLN A 69 24.19 -9.98 -2.89
N SER A 70 23.87 -8.76 -3.33
CA SER A 70 23.37 -8.49 -4.69
C SER A 70 24.03 -7.24 -5.27
N GLY A 71 24.67 -7.38 -6.43
CA GLY A 71 25.30 -6.27 -7.12
C GLY A 71 26.58 -5.70 -6.49
N LEU A 72 27.11 -6.33 -5.44
CA LEU A 72 28.35 -5.91 -4.80
C LEU A 72 29.57 -6.60 -5.41
N SER A 73 30.67 -5.86 -5.59
CA SER A 73 31.97 -6.40 -5.99
C SER A 73 32.78 -6.79 -4.75
N LEU A 74 32.90 -8.09 -4.48
CA LEU A 74 33.65 -8.58 -3.33
C LEU A 74 35.15 -8.55 -3.64
N GLU A 75 35.92 -7.82 -2.83
CA GLU A 75 37.38 -7.66 -2.97
C GLU A 75 38.13 -8.73 -2.18
N SER A 76 37.69 -9.02 -0.96
CA SER A 76 38.26 -10.07 -0.11
C SER A 76 37.20 -10.66 0.81
N VAL A 77 37.27 -11.97 1.05
CA VAL A 77 36.45 -12.70 2.03
C VAL A 77 37.40 -13.55 2.88
N VAL A 78 37.43 -13.29 4.18
CA VAL A 78 38.35 -13.92 5.12
C VAL A 78 37.57 -14.41 6.32
N LEU A 79 37.74 -15.68 6.68
CA LEU A 79 37.28 -16.24 7.95
C LEU A 79 38.38 -16.08 9.01
N GLN A 80 38.00 -15.64 10.19
CA GLN A 80 38.95 -15.42 11.28
C GLN A 80 38.50 -16.12 12.58
N GLN A 81 39.43 -16.72 13.29
CA GLN A 81 39.23 -17.27 14.64
C GLN A 81 40.48 -16.93 15.51
N GLY A 82 40.35 -16.00 16.46
CA GLY A 82 41.48 -15.43 17.17
C GLY A 82 42.50 -14.80 16.23
N GLU A 83 43.75 -15.24 16.26
CA GLU A 83 44.81 -14.75 15.35
C GLU A 83 44.87 -15.52 14.01
N GLN A 84 44.15 -16.62 13.89
CA GLN A 84 44.13 -17.43 12.66
C GLN A 84 43.16 -16.84 11.64
N THR A 85 43.61 -16.80 10.39
CA THR A 85 42.80 -16.30 9.24
C THR A 85 42.86 -17.27 8.07
N TRP A 86 41.73 -17.44 7.39
CA TRP A 86 41.62 -18.27 6.23
C TRP A 86 40.96 -17.47 5.10
N PRO A 87 41.66 -17.22 3.98
CA PRO A 87 41.02 -16.70 2.78
C PRO A 87 39.93 -17.68 2.30
N MET A 88 38.79 -17.14 1.88
CA MET A 88 37.68 -17.95 1.40
C MET A 88 37.44 -17.78 -0.09
N THR A 89 37.13 -18.89 -0.76
CA THR A 89 36.64 -18.88 -2.13
C THR A 89 35.13 -18.71 -2.11
N VAL A 90 34.59 -17.74 -2.85
CA VAL A 90 33.15 -17.44 -2.93
C VAL A 90 32.60 -17.91 -4.27
N LYS A 91 31.45 -18.57 -4.25
CA LYS A 91 30.66 -18.94 -5.44
C LYS A 91 29.24 -18.46 -5.26
N ALA A 92 28.70 -17.78 -6.27
CA ALA A 92 27.30 -17.39 -6.30
C ALA A 92 26.41 -18.64 -6.41
N ALA A 93 25.30 -18.62 -5.66
CA ALA A 93 24.20 -19.56 -5.73
C ALA A 93 22.92 -18.86 -6.21
N GLN A 94 21.77 -19.50 -6.08
CA GLN A 94 20.49 -18.89 -6.41
C GLN A 94 20.05 -17.88 -5.33
N HIS A 95 19.12 -17.00 -5.63
CA HIS A 95 18.50 -16.05 -4.68
C HIS A 95 19.50 -15.14 -3.94
N ASP A 96 20.54 -14.65 -4.66
CA ASP A 96 21.60 -13.78 -4.09
C ASP A 96 22.47 -14.44 -2.99
N ILE A 97 22.29 -15.72 -2.72
CA ILE A 97 23.09 -16.47 -1.75
C ILE A 97 24.51 -16.66 -2.29
N GLN A 98 25.50 -16.50 -1.44
CA GLN A 98 26.91 -16.75 -1.70
C GLN A 98 27.39 -17.90 -0.83
N HIS A 99 28.08 -18.85 -1.45
CA HIS A 99 28.75 -19.95 -0.77
C HIS A 99 30.23 -19.62 -0.60
N ALA A 100 30.69 -19.44 0.63
CA ALA A 100 32.08 -19.17 0.98
C ALA A 100 32.73 -20.41 1.63
N SER A 101 33.85 -20.88 1.12
CA SER A 101 34.56 -22.03 1.64
C SER A 101 36.06 -21.80 1.74
N THR A 102 36.70 -22.42 2.74
CA THR A 102 38.15 -22.45 2.91
C THR A 102 38.83 -23.61 2.17
N GLY A 103 38.05 -24.49 1.53
CA GLY A 103 38.50 -25.78 0.99
C GLY A 103 38.63 -26.89 2.04
N ALA A 104 38.48 -26.56 3.32
CA ALA A 104 38.45 -27.51 4.45
C ALA A 104 37.13 -27.34 5.22
N LYS A 105 36.79 -28.33 6.05
CA LYS A 105 35.65 -28.22 6.97
C LYS A 105 35.90 -27.19 8.06
N ILE A 106 34.87 -26.47 8.43
CA ILE A 106 34.86 -25.47 9.49
C ILE A 106 34.24 -26.12 10.72
N ALA A 107 35.01 -26.25 11.77
CA ALA A 107 34.62 -26.92 13.02
C ALA A 107 33.62 -26.03 13.81
N PRO A 108 32.83 -26.60 14.74
CA PRO A 108 32.02 -25.82 15.66
C PRO A 108 32.87 -24.81 16.44
N GLY A 109 32.36 -23.57 16.55
CA GLY A 109 33.08 -22.50 17.21
C GLY A 109 32.60 -21.12 16.86
N LYS A 110 33.25 -20.09 17.44
CA LYS A 110 32.97 -18.68 17.12
C LYS A 110 33.99 -18.16 16.13
N TYR A 111 33.49 -17.48 15.11
CA TYR A 111 34.25 -16.96 13.99
C TYR A 111 33.84 -15.52 13.65
N VAL A 112 34.69 -14.82 12.93
CA VAL A 112 34.37 -13.54 12.29
C VAL A 112 34.56 -13.72 10.79
N LEU A 113 33.51 -13.53 10.03
CA LEU A 113 33.57 -13.45 8.58
C LEU A 113 33.74 -11.99 8.16
N LYS A 114 34.92 -11.65 7.67
CA LYS A 114 35.28 -10.30 7.23
C LYS A 114 35.24 -10.22 5.71
N ILE A 115 34.47 -9.26 5.20
CA ILE A 115 34.25 -9.05 3.76
C ILE A 115 34.55 -7.59 3.42
N SER A 116 35.49 -7.36 2.49
CA SER A 116 35.71 -6.04 1.86
C SER A 116 35.05 -6.02 0.51
N TYR A 117 34.38 -4.92 0.19
CA TYR A 117 33.57 -4.84 -1.03
C TYR A 117 33.39 -3.41 -1.52
N GLN A 118 32.96 -3.29 -2.79
CA GLN A 118 32.50 -2.04 -3.39
C GLN A 118 31.05 -2.21 -3.88
N GLY A 119 30.25 -1.16 -3.73
CA GLY A 119 28.86 -1.09 -4.20
C GLY A 119 28.59 0.14 -5.04
N LYS A 120 27.43 0.15 -5.69
CA LYS A 120 26.88 1.31 -6.42
C LYS A 120 25.90 2.06 -5.52
N ILE A 121 25.86 3.39 -5.64
CA ILE A 121 24.78 4.20 -5.13
C ILE A 121 23.72 4.23 -6.23
N ASN A 122 22.53 3.70 -5.96
CA ASN A 122 21.46 3.57 -6.94
C ASN A 122 20.78 4.92 -7.22
N ASP A 123 20.20 5.09 -8.38
CA ASP A 123 19.33 6.24 -8.72
C ASP A 123 17.85 5.99 -8.33
N THR A 124 17.51 4.79 -7.92
CA THR A 124 16.18 4.36 -7.47
C THR A 124 16.21 3.98 -5.98
N SER A 125 15.06 4.02 -5.31
CA SER A 125 14.96 3.79 -3.86
C SER A 125 15.11 2.31 -3.46
N ASP A 126 16.21 1.66 -3.90
CA ASP A 126 16.51 0.26 -3.60
C ASP A 126 17.94 0.15 -3.08
N GLY A 127 18.13 -0.37 -1.87
CA GLY A 127 19.45 -0.42 -1.24
C GLY A 127 19.92 0.97 -0.79
N ALA A 128 21.19 1.31 -1.02
CA ALA A 128 21.70 2.67 -0.85
C ALA A 128 21.52 3.46 -2.14
N TYR A 129 20.83 4.59 -2.07
CA TYR A 129 20.46 5.37 -3.25
C TYR A 129 20.65 6.88 -3.05
N VAL A 130 20.77 7.61 -4.17
CA VAL A 130 20.86 9.06 -4.17
C VAL A 130 19.54 9.69 -4.57
N SER A 131 19.13 10.69 -3.81
CA SER A 131 18.05 11.62 -4.15
C SER A 131 18.61 13.02 -4.36
N ARG A 132 17.95 13.82 -5.21
CA ARG A 132 18.45 15.15 -5.61
C ARG A 132 17.41 16.22 -5.27
N PHE A 133 17.86 17.28 -4.62
CA PHE A 133 17.02 18.43 -4.31
C PHE A 133 17.82 19.72 -4.35
N ASP A 134 17.33 20.71 -5.06
CA ASP A 134 17.94 22.07 -5.21
C ASP A 134 19.44 22.03 -5.54
N GLY A 135 19.83 21.14 -6.48
CA GLY A 135 21.21 20.98 -6.93
C GLY A 135 22.13 20.27 -5.93
N ARG A 136 21.59 19.66 -4.87
CA ARG A 136 22.35 18.87 -3.86
C ARG A 136 21.97 17.41 -3.95
N ASN A 137 22.91 16.56 -3.63
CA ASN A 137 22.76 15.12 -3.56
C ASN A 137 22.60 14.67 -2.09
N TYR A 138 21.74 13.69 -1.86
CA TYR A 138 21.47 13.09 -0.55
C TYR A 138 21.47 11.57 -0.71
N ILE A 139 22.29 10.85 0.03
CA ILE A 139 22.23 9.40 0.13
C ILE A 139 21.21 9.04 1.19
N SER A 140 20.37 8.07 0.89
CA SER A 140 19.44 7.43 1.84
C SER A 140 19.38 5.93 1.58
N THR A 141 18.70 5.19 2.43
CA THR A 141 18.53 3.73 2.30
C THR A 141 17.07 3.33 2.26
N GLN A 142 16.79 2.25 1.50
CA GLN A 142 15.55 1.46 1.57
C GLN A 142 15.93 -0.02 1.49
N PHE A 143 15.78 -0.74 2.59
CA PHE A 143 16.22 -2.11 2.70
C PHE A 143 15.09 -3.14 2.80
N GLU A 144 13.90 -2.73 3.16
CA GLU A 144 12.73 -3.58 3.07
C GLU A 144 12.34 -3.73 1.58
N ASP A 145 12.05 -4.96 1.11
CA ASP A 145 11.97 -6.20 1.90
C ASP A 145 13.33 -6.91 2.01
N MET A 146 14.04 -7.14 0.88
CA MET A 146 15.26 -7.94 0.76
C MET A 146 16.40 -7.14 0.11
N HIS A 147 16.53 -5.84 0.42
CA HIS A 147 17.47 -4.94 -0.26
C HIS A 147 18.69 -4.55 0.60
N ALA A 148 18.80 -4.98 1.86
CA ALA A 148 20.00 -4.76 2.64
C ALA A 148 21.23 -5.41 1.97
N ARG A 149 21.04 -6.55 1.33
CA ARG A 149 22.05 -7.28 0.52
C ARG A 149 22.62 -6.48 -0.67
N LYS A 150 21.95 -5.39 -1.08
CA LYS A 150 22.46 -4.46 -2.11
C LYS A 150 23.43 -3.43 -1.54
N ALA A 151 23.49 -3.27 -0.20
CA ALA A 151 24.34 -2.27 0.48
C ALA A 151 25.47 -2.90 1.28
N PHE A 152 25.26 -4.07 1.84
CA PHE A 152 26.31 -4.83 2.55
C PHE A 152 26.04 -6.33 2.52
N PRO A 153 27.09 -7.19 2.44
CA PRO A 153 26.95 -8.62 2.60
C PRO A 153 26.52 -8.96 4.03
N GLY A 154 25.56 -9.90 4.20
CA GLY A 154 25.06 -10.26 5.52
C GLY A 154 24.03 -11.39 5.49
N ILE A 155 23.43 -11.66 6.64
CA ILE A 155 22.26 -12.54 6.77
C ILE A 155 21.02 -11.66 6.66
N ASP A 156 20.46 -11.59 5.47
CA ASP A 156 19.34 -10.69 5.11
C ASP A 156 18.00 -11.42 5.21
N GLU A 157 17.69 -11.85 6.45
CA GLU A 157 16.48 -12.56 6.82
C GLU A 157 15.82 -11.93 8.06
N PRO A 158 14.48 -11.81 8.11
CA PRO A 158 13.79 -11.12 9.21
C PRO A 158 13.94 -11.83 10.56
N ASP A 159 14.17 -13.14 10.59
CA ASP A 159 14.42 -13.88 11.82
C ASP A 159 15.88 -13.83 12.32
N ALA A 160 16.79 -13.31 11.51
CA ALA A 160 18.17 -13.01 11.93
C ALA A 160 18.24 -11.68 12.70
N LYS A 161 17.56 -11.61 13.86
CA LYS A 161 17.62 -10.42 14.74
C LYS A 161 18.91 -10.38 15.51
N ILE A 162 19.84 -9.56 15.04
CA ILE A 162 21.16 -9.35 15.67
C ILE A 162 21.40 -7.85 15.91
N PRO A 163 22.32 -7.48 16.83
CA PRO A 163 22.80 -6.12 16.91
C PRO A 163 23.68 -5.76 15.73
N TYR A 164 23.56 -4.51 15.27
CA TYR A 164 24.40 -3.89 14.23
C TYR A 164 25.21 -2.73 14.82
N GLN A 165 26.38 -2.46 14.26
CA GLN A 165 27.15 -1.26 14.56
C GLN A 165 27.70 -0.64 13.29
N LEU A 166 27.32 0.61 13.01
CA LEU A 166 27.74 1.32 11.83
C LEU A 166 28.90 2.28 12.14
N THR A 167 29.84 2.34 11.21
CA THR A 167 30.87 3.38 11.13
C THR A 167 30.82 3.95 9.73
N ILE A 168 30.63 5.27 9.58
CA ILE A 168 30.46 5.91 8.27
C ILE A 168 31.47 7.04 8.12
N SER A 169 32.28 6.97 7.06
CA SER A 169 33.17 8.04 6.63
C SER A 169 32.53 8.81 5.48
N ALA A 170 32.50 10.14 5.56
CA ALA A 170 31.92 11.02 4.54
C ALA A 170 32.63 12.40 4.54
N PRO A 171 32.50 13.22 3.48
CA PRO A 171 33.00 14.60 3.51
C PRO A 171 32.42 15.40 4.68
N GLU A 172 33.24 16.19 5.36
CA GLU A 172 32.93 16.90 6.61
C GLU A 172 31.70 17.83 6.48
N LYS A 173 31.43 18.33 5.28
CA LYS A 173 30.29 19.24 4.99
C LYS A 173 28.91 18.59 5.17
N HIS A 174 28.83 17.26 5.15
CA HIS A 174 27.55 16.52 5.23
C HIS A 174 27.18 16.14 6.66
N VAL A 175 25.89 16.07 6.92
CA VAL A 175 25.34 15.41 8.11
C VAL A 175 25.28 13.92 7.83
N VAL A 176 25.73 13.11 8.80
CA VAL A 176 25.71 11.64 8.72
C VAL A 176 24.78 11.11 9.80
N LEU A 177 23.75 10.36 9.38
CA LEU A 177 22.69 9.82 10.24
C LEU A 177 22.67 8.30 10.16
N SER A 178 22.28 7.64 11.27
CA SER A 178 22.01 6.21 11.32
C SER A 178 21.04 5.88 12.46
N ASN A 179 20.76 4.59 12.70
CA ASN A 179 19.78 4.07 13.65
C ASN A 179 19.99 4.50 15.11
N THR A 180 21.24 4.71 15.53
CA THR A 180 21.59 4.94 16.94
C THR A 180 22.26 6.29 17.13
N PRO A 181 22.40 6.78 18.37
CA PRO A 181 23.19 7.98 18.65
C PRO A 181 24.64 7.84 18.19
N VAL A 182 25.24 8.96 17.83
CA VAL A 182 26.68 9.05 17.56
C VAL A 182 27.47 8.83 18.88
N SER A 183 28.38 7.86 18.89
CA SER A 183 29.29 7.60 20.01
C SER A 183 30.53 8.46 19.91
N THR A 184 31.10 8.60 18.70
CA THR A 184 32.34 9.39 18.47
C THR A 184 32.32 9.91 17.03
N ARG A 185 32.91 11.10 16.83
CA ARG A 185 33.16 11.71 15.52
C ARG A 185 34.59 12.21 15.45
N ASN A 186 35.29 11.76 14.42
CA ASN A 186 36.67 12.20 14.15
C ASN A 186 36.70 12.90 12.79
N VAL A 187 37.50 13.96 12.65
CA VAL A 187 37.70 14.67 11.38
C VAL A 187 39.16 14.70 11.05
N THR A 188 39.53 14.28 9.84
CA THR A 188 40.91 14.31 9.32
C THR A 188 40.88 14.66 7.84
N ASP A 189 41.62 15.66 7.42
CA ASP A 189 41.77 16.08 6.01
C ASP A 189 40.44 16.30 5.27
N GLY A 190 39.44 16.92 5.95
CA GLY A 190 38.11 17.23 5.38
C GLY A 190 37.16 16.02 5.25
N VAL A 191 37.56 14.86 5.77
CA VAL A 191 36.72 13.66 5.91
C VAL A 191 36.38 13.42 7.38
N GLN A 192 35.11 13.28 7.68
CA GLN A 192 34.66 12.84 8.98
C GLN A 192 34.44 11.33 9.00
N THR A 193 34.81 10.69 10.11
CA THR A 193 34.40 9.31 10.44
C THR A 193 33.51 9.34 11.66
N VAL A 194 32.25 8.91 11.48
CA VAL A 194 31.22 8.91 12.50
C VAL A 194 30.99 7.46 12.97
N TYR A 195 31.18 7.25 14.26
CA TYR A 195 30.95 5.97 14.92
C TYR A 195 29.61 6.02 15.64
N PHE A 196 28.73 5.07 15.36
CA PHE A 196 27.43 4.96 15.99
C PHE A 196 27.45 3.93 17.12
N GLU A 197 26.54 4.10 18.09
CA GLU A 197 26.36 3.09 19.12
C GLU A 197 25.83 1.78 18.52
N LYS A 198 26.08 0.67 19.20
CA LYS A 198 25.54 -0.64 18.84
C LYS A 198 24.02 -0.65 19.00
N THR A 199 23.28 -1.19 18.01
CA THR A 199 21.83 -1.33 18.06
C THR A 199 21.38 -2.39 19.07
N LYS A 200 20.11 -2.39 19.44
CA LYS A 200 19.43 -3.57 19.96
C LYS A 200 19.32 -4.62 18.85
N PRO A 201 19.00 -5.90 19.16
CA PRO A 201 18.75 -6.90 18.13
C PRO A 201 17.61 -6.47 17.22
N MET A 202 17.87 -6.45 15.91
CA MET A 202 16.90 -6.12 14.86
C MET A 202 17.27 -6.85 13.57
N PRO A 203 16.35 -7.04 12.63
CA PRO A 203 16.66 -7.59 11.30
C PRO A 203 17.40 -6.57 10.44
N SER A 204 18.06 -7.06 9.40
CA SER A 204 18.86 -6.26 8.45
C SER A 204 18.06 -5.18 7.74
N TYR A 205 16.79 -5.44 7.41
CA TYR A 205 15.95 -4.49 6.66
C TYR A 205 15.64 -3.20 7.43
N LEU A 206 15.82 -3.18 8.76
CA LEU A 206 15.66 -2.00 9.62
C LEU A 206 16.95 -1.17 9.79
N VAL A 207 18.07 -1.63 9.25
CA VAL A 207 19.30 -0.84 9.20
C VAL A 207 19.10 0.36 8.28
N ALA A 208 19.52 1.54 8.72
CA ALA A 208 19.38 2.74 7.90
C ALA A 208 20.53 3.71 8.10
N PHE A 209 20.83 4.47 7.07
CA PHE A 209 21.71 5.63 7.13
C PHE A 209 21.30 6.70 6.11
N ALA A 210 21.66 7.94 6.39
CA ALA A 210 21.53 9.03 5.45
C ALA A 210 22.75 9.97 5.52
N VAL A 211 23.19 10.48 4.37
CA VAL A 211 24.31 11.40 4.23
C VAL A 211 23.95 12.55 3.29
N GLY A 212 24.05 13.79 3.74
CA GLY A 212 23.74 14.95 2.92
C GLY A 212 23.80 16.27 3.66
N GLU A 213 23.50 17.37 2.97
CA GLU A 213 23.38 18.70 3.57
C GLU A 213 21.99 18.90 4.17
N PHE A 214 21.71 18.28 5.33
CA PHE A 214 20.42 18.40 6.00
C PHE A 214 20.36 19.61 6.94
N ASP A 215 19.20 20.29 6.96
CA ASP A 215 18.75 21.10 8.07
C ASP A 215 17.94 20.25 9.05
N SER A 216 17.64 20.74 10.26
CA SER A 216 16.81 19.96 11.17
C SER A 216 16.05 20.81 12.18
N VAL A 217 14.92 20.31 12.66
CA VAL A 217 14.15 20.85 13.79
C VAL A 217 14.03 19.82 14.90
N PRO A 218 14.04 20.22 16.18
CA PRO A 218 13.81 19.28 17.28
C PRO A 218 12.36 18.82 17.33
N ILE A 219 12.13 17.63 17.84
CA ILE A 219 10.79 17.13 18.21
C ILE A 219 10.66 17.34 19.71
N GLU A 220 9.94 18.42 20.08
CA GLU A 220 9.73 18.78 21.46
C GLU A 220 8.78 17.81 22.19
N GLY A 221 9.01 17.57 23.49
CA GLY A 221 8.11 16.78 24.33
C GLY A 221 8.27 15.27 24.27
N LEU A 222 9.30 14.76 23.58
CA LEU A 222 9.72 13.36 23.65
C LEU A 222 10.46 13.07 24.97
N SER A 223 10.38 11.82 25.44
CA SER A 223 11.19 11.32 26.58
C SER A 223 12.63 10.96 26.19
N ILE A 224 12.92 10.94 24.90
CA ILE A 224 14.21 10.59 24.29
C ILE A 224 14.59 11.70 23.29
N PRO A 225 15.86 11.84 22.90
CA PRO A 225 16.25 12.76 21.84
C PRO A 225 15.56 12.44 20.52
N GLY A 226 15.10 13.48 19.78
CA GLY A 226 14.52 13.31 18.46
C GLY A 226 14.56 14.60 17.64
N ARG A 227 14.75 14.45 16.34
CA ARG A 227 14.80 15.55 15.37
C ARG A 227 14.16 15.13 14.04
N ILE A 228 13.66 16.09 13.31
CA ILE A 228 13.29 15.91 11.90
C ILE A 228 14.37 16.54 11.05
N TYR A 229 15.03 15.74 10.23
CA TYR A 229 16.02 16.17 9.24
C TYR A 229 15.34 16.37 7.90
N THR A 230 15.64 17.49 7.26
CA THR A 230 15.03 17.90 5.98
C THR A 230 16.13 18.25 4.98
N PRO A 231 15.86 18.18 3.69
CA PRO A 231 16.71 18.82 2.71
C PRO A 231 16.98 20.29 3.07
N LYS A 232 18.15 20.79 2.71
CA LYS A 232 18.58 22.16 2.98
C LYS A 232 17.53 23.19 2.57
N GLY A 233 17.13 24.05 3.51
CA GLY A 233 16.15 25.14 3.29
C GLY A 233 14.69 24.75 3.56
N GLN A 234 14.36 23.49 3.93
CA GLN A 234 12.99 23.02 4.14
C GLN A 234 12.63 22.79 5.62
N SER A 235 13.42 23.23 6.57
CA SER A 235 13.18 22.94 7.99
C SER A 235 11.85 23.49 8.53
N GLN A 236 11.38 24.64 8.01
CA GLN A 236 10.10 25.23 8.43
C GLN A 236 8.90 24.37 8.02
N ASP A 237 9.01 23.61 6.94
CA ASP A 237 7.93 22.75 6.45
C ASP A 237 7.71 21.52 7.34
N ALA A 238 8.66 21.21 8.22
CA ALA A 238 8.59 20.08 9.17
C ALA A 238 7.88 20.42 10.49
N LEU A 239 7.54 21.69 10.74
CA LEU A 239 7.05 22.15 12.06
C LEU A 239 5.73 21.49 12.47
N PHE A 240 4.80 21.26 11.55
CA PHE A 240 3.57 20.52 11.86
C PHE A 240 3.85 19.11 12.38
N ALA A 241 4.66 18.34 11.65
CA ALA A 241 5.04 16.98 12.04
C ALA A 241 5.77 16.97 13.39
N ALA A 242 6.71 17.91 13.61
CA ALA A 242 7.46 18.01 14.87
C ALA A 242 6.55 18.23 16.08
N ARG A 243 5.52 19.07 15.96
CA ARG A 243 4.56 19.34 17.05
C ARG A 243 3.66 18.14 17.37
N ARG A 244 3.32 17.32 16.37
CA ARG A 244 2.39 16.19 16.53
C ARG A 244 3.03 14.88 16.98
N THR A 245 4.30 14.69 16.70
CA THR A 245 4.99 13.40 16.92
C THR A 245 4.98 12.98 18.40
N ALA A 246 5.22 13.89 19.33
CA ALA A 246 5.31 13.53 20.75
C ALA A 246 3.96 13.08 21.36
N GLU A 247 2.83 13.65 20.93
CA GLU A 247 1.51 13.20 21.40
C GLU A 247 1.13 11.85 20.81
N ILE A 248 1.48 11.61 19.53
CA ILE A 248 1.29 10.30 18.86
C ILE A 248 2.10 9.23 19.59
N LEU A 249 3.38 9.48 19.88
CA LEU A 249 4.24 8.52 20.59
C LEU A 249 3.68 8.20 21.98
N ARG A 250 3.27 9.20 22.75
CA ARG A 250 2.68 8.98 24.10
C ARG A 250 1.41 8.15 24.05
N TYR A 251 0.55 8.35 23.04
CA TYR A 251 -0.64 7.51 22.85
C TYR A 251 -0.26 6.04 22.65
N LEU A 252 0.72 5.78 21.78
CA LEU A 252 1.18 4.42 21.48
C LEU A 252 1.84 3.76 22.69
N GLU A 253 2.70 4.49 23.44
CA GLU A 253 3.29 4.01 24.70
C GLU A 253 2.20 3.61 25.73
N ALA A 254 1.17 4.44 25.86
CA ALA A 254 0.04 4.16 26.74
C ALA A 254 -0.79 2.96 26.26
N TYR A 255 -1.03 2.83 24.95
CA TYR A 255 -1.77 1.71 24.39
C TYR A 255 -1.04 0.38 24.61
N PHE A 256 0.25 0.30 24.27
CA PHE A 256 1.08 -0.91 24.43
C PHE A 256 1.49 -1.17 25.88
N GLY A 257 1.40 -0.19 26.76
CA GLY A 257 1.82 -0.30 28.15
C GLY A 257 3.34 -0.43 28.32
N GLN A 258 4.10 0.00 27.32
CA GLN A 258 5.56 -0.06 27.29
C GLN A 258 6.13 1.24 26.70
N PRO A 259 7.24 1.78 27.23
CA PRO A 259 7.88 2.96 26.66
C PRO A 259 8.48 2.64 25.29
N TYR A 260 8.77 3.68 24.50
CA TYR A 260 9.50 3.58 23.25
C TYR A 260 10.83 2.81 23.47
N PRO A 261 11.09 1.73 22.70
CA PRO A 261 12.15 0.78 23.08
C PRO A 261 13.56 1.19 22.67
N TYR A 262 13.75 2.34 21.99
CA TYR A 262 15.04 2.76 21.43
C TYR A 262 15.55 4.06 22.05
N LYS A 263 16.84 4.42 21.78
CA LYS A 263 17.52 5.54 22.45
C LYS A 263 17.26 6.91 21.83
N LYS A 264 16.80 6.97 20.59
CA LYS A 264 16.46 8.20 19.87
C LYS A 264 15.34 7.96 18.87
N LEU A 265 14.69 9.04 18.43
CA LEU A 265 13.69 9.01 17.38
C LEU A 265 13.96 10.17 16.41
N ASP A 266 14.66 9.91 15.34
CA ASP A 266 14.86 10.87 14.26
C ASP A 266 13.98 10.51 13.06
N PHE A 267 13.50 11.54 12.36
CA PHE A 267 12.87 11.43 11.07
C PHE A 267 13.77 12.02 10.01
N VAL A 268 13.75 11.47 8.81
CA VAL A 268 14.40 12.07 7.66
C VAL A 268 13.41 12.20 6.50
N ALA A 269 13.22 13.44 6.02
CA ALA A 269 12.43 13.73 4.83
C ALA A 269 13.31 13.53 3.60
N VAL A 270 12.97 12.57 2.76
CA VAL A 270 13.74 12.19 1.58
C VAL A 270 13.04 12.65 0.32
N PRO A 271 13.66 13.52 -0.48
CA PRO A 271 13.16 13.84 -1.81
C PRO A 271 13.11 12.59 -2.69
N THR A 272 12.10 12.47 -3.53
CA THR A 272 11.97 11.35 -4.50
C THR A 272 11.88 9.95 -3.90
N PHE A 273 11.56 9.83 -2.60
CA PHE A 273 11.31 8.53 -1.98
C PHE A 273 10.06 7.88 -2.60
N THR A 274 10.18 6.64 -3.04
CA THR A 274 9.13 5.98 -3.81
C THR A 274 8.03 5.37 -2.93
N HIS A 275 8.35 5.02 -1.68
CA HIS A 275 7.38 4.59 -0.66
C HIS A 275 6.78 5.80 0.07
N GLY A 276 5.80 5.57 0.94
CA GLY A 276 5.24 6.61 1.79
C GLY A 276 6.20 6.98 2.92
N ALA A 277 6.62 5.98 3.65
CA ALA A 277 7.60 6.05 4.72
C ALA A 277 8.25 4.67 4.95
N MET A 278 9.15 4.57 5.92
CA MET A 278 9.82 3.33 6.35
C MET A 278 10.22 3.42 7.81
N GLU A 279 9.87 2.41 8.59
CA GLU A 279 9.98 2.31 10.05
C GLU A 279 11.40 2.05 10.59
N ASN A 280 12.43 2.41 9.90
CA ASN A 280 13.81 2.16 10.34
C ASN A 280 14.02 2.58 11.79
N VAL A 281 14.57 1.67 12.60
CA VAL A 281 14.78 1.89 14.02
C VAL A 281 15.57 3.18 14.28
N GLY A 282 14.95 4.13 15.00
CA GLY A 282 15.59 5.38 15.40
C GLY A 282 15.93 6.37 14.28
N LEU A 283 15.65 6.05 13.02
CA LEU A 283 15.81 6.91 11.84
C LEU A 283 14.70 6.64 10.82
N VAL A 284 13.49 7.03 11.14
CA VAL A 284 12.31 6.79 10.29
C VAL A 284 12.41 7.64 9.03
N THR A 285 12.28 7.00 7.87
CA THR A 285 12.36 7.68 6.58
C THR A 285 10.96 8.04 6.10
N TYR A 286 10.79 9.25 5.58
CA TYR A 286 9.51 9.73 5.02
C TYR A 286 9.72 10.32 3.64
N ARG A 287 8.75 10.12 2.76
CA ARG A 287 8.64 10.93 1.55
C ARG A 287 8.42 12.39 1.93
N SER A 288 9.23 13.29 1.39
CA SER A 288 9.17 14.72 1.72
C SER A 288 7.76 15.30 1.60
N GLU A 289 7.02 14.97 0.55
CA GLU A 289 5.66 15.48 0.32
C GLU A 289 4.63 15.00 1.33
N ILE A 290 4.91 13.93 2.09
CA ILE A 290 4.05 13.46 3.18
C ILE A 290 4.37 14.22 4.47
N LEU A 291 5.65 14.33 4.82
CA LEU A 291 6.09 14.86 6.10
C LEU A 291 6.10 16.41 6.14
N LEU A 292 6.49 17.04 5.03
CA LEU A 292 6.73 18.47 4.94
C LEU A 292 5.44 19.19 4.48
N ARG A 293 4.66 19.70 5.43
CA ARG A 293 3.34 20.32 5.20
C ARG A 293 3.27 21.79 5.61
N GLY A 294 4.41 22.38 5.95
CA GLY A 294 4.45 23.71 6.52
C GLY A 294 4.12 23.70 8.02
N GLU A 295 3.95 24.87 8.57
CA GLU A 295 3.66 25.04 10.00
C GLU A 295 2.19 24.78 10.33
N ASN A 296 1.27 25.27 9.52
CA ASN A 296 -0.17 25.25 9.78
C ASN A 296 -0.94 24.78 8.54
N PRO A 297 -0.86 23.47 8.19
CA PRO A 297 -1.61 22.91 7.06
C PRO A 297 -3.11 22.99 7.34
N VAL A 298 -3.92 23.20 6.30
CA VAL A 298 -5.38 23.13 6.41
C VAL A 298 -5.85 21.73 6.81
N LEU A 299 -7.03 21.64 7.43
CA LEU A 299 -7.54 20.37 8.00
C LEU A 299 -7.47 19.19 7.02
N ALA A 300 -7.89 19.40 5.78
CA ALA A 300 -7.87 18.37 4.74
C ALA A 300 -6.47 17.81 4.41
N GLU A 301 -5.41 18.49 4.82
CA GLU A 301 -4.02 18.12 4.56
C GLU A 301 -3.32 17.48 5.77
N GLN A 302 -3.93 17.57 6.95
CA GLN A 302 -3.36 17.08 8.19
C GLN A 302 -3.48 15.55 8.34
N SER A 303 -4.55 14.94 7.84
CA SER A 303 -4.84 13.52 8.09
C SER A 303 -3.78 12.58 7.53
N THR A 304 -3.20 12.86 6.36
CA THR A 304 -2.17 12.00 5.75
C THR A 304 -0.88 11.96 6.57
N PRO A 305 -0.22 13.09 6.89
CA PRO A 305 0.98 13.04 7.72
C PRO A 305 0.72 12.45 9.10
N LEU A 306 -0.40 12.78 9.75
CA LEU A 306 -0.75 12.22 11.06
C LEU A 306 -0.89 10.70 11.01
N MET A 307 -1.61 10.18 10.02
CA MET A 307 -1.81 8.75 9.85
C MET A 307 -0.50 8.01 9.54
N VAL A 308 0.35 8.58 8.67
CA VAL A 308 1.63 7.93 8.31
C VAL A 308 2.60 8.00 9.51
N ILE A 309 2.68 9.13 10.24
CA ILE A 309 3.51 9.19 11.46
C ILE A 309 3.03 8.16 12.49
N ALA A 310 1.71 8.03 12.69
CA ALA A 310 1.15 7.05 13.61
C ALA A 310 1.45 5.61 13.20
N HIS A 311 1.41 5.30 11.90
CA HIS A 311 1.75 4.01 11.31
C HIS A 311 3.22 3.66 11.57
N GLU A 312 4.14 4.53 11.18
CA GLU A 312 5.58 4.30 11.36
C GLU A 312 5.99 4.18 12.84
N LEU A 313 5.35 4.95 13.72
CA LEU A 313 5.62 4.85 15.14
C LEU A 313 5.02 3.59 15.77
N ALA A 314 3.89 3.07 15.27
CA ALA A 314 3.33 1.80 15.74
C ALA A 314 4.25 0.62 15.40
N HIS A 315 4.97 0.68 14.31
CA HIS A 315 5.98 -0.31 13.93
C HIS A 315 7.10 -0.45 14.98
N MET A 316 7.36 0.55 15.80
CA MET A 316 8.39 0.45 16.85
C MET A 316 8.11 -0.70 17.82
N TRP A 317 6.85 -1.14 17.92
CA TRP A 317 6.43 -2.35 18.65
C TRP A 317 6.10 -3.51 17.69
N TYR A 318 5.22 -3.29 16.68
CA TYR A 318 4.87 -4.28 15.66
C TYR A 318 5.79 -4.15 14.43
N GLY A 319 6.70 -5.08 14.25
CA GLY A 319 7.73 -5.06 13.21
C GLY A 319 9.13 -4.96 13.80
N ASN A 320 9.34 -4.04 14.72
CA ASN A 320 10.67 -3.72 15.24
C ASN A 320 10.97 -4.42 16.58
N LEU A 321 10.16 -4.20 17.62
CA LEU A 321 10.33 -4.91 18.90
C LEU A 321 10.00 -6.40 18.75
N VAL A 322 8.86 -6.70 18.14
CA VAL A 322 8.42 -8.04 17.74
C VAL A 322 8.34 -8.08 16.21
N THR A 323 9.15 -8.91 15.58
CA THR A 323 9.25 -9.01 14.11
C THR A 323 8.64 -10.33 13.63
N MET A 324 7.98 -10.35 12.47
CA MET A 324 7.57 -11.62 11.84
C MET A 324 8.77 -12.56 11.65
N ALA A 325 8.51 -13.87 11.72
CA ALA A 325 9.56 -14.87 11.53
C ALA A 325 9.99 -15.03 10.07
N TRP A 326 9.08 -14.75 9.14
CA TRP A 326 9.35 -14.72 7.70
C TRP A 326 8.36 -13.80 6.98
N TRP A 327 8.65 -13.44 5.76
CA TRP A 327 7.88 -12.53 4.92
C TRP A 327 6.44 -13.01 4.60
N ASP A 328 6.12 -14.27 4.81
CA ASP A 328 4.77 -14.83 4.68
C ASP A 328 3.79 -14.28 5.75
N ASP A 329 4.34 -13.80 6.86
CA ASP A 329 3.60 -13.14 7.94
C ASP A 329 3.81 -11.60 7.97
N LEU A 330 4.20 -10.95 6.86
CA LEU A 330 4.41 -9.50 6.77
C LEU A 330 3.19 -8.69 7.24
N TRP A 331 2.00 -9.22 7.05
CA TRP A 331 0.76 -8.61 7.53
C TRP A 331 0.76 -8.37 9.06
N LEU A 332 1.52 -9.13 9.85
CA LEU A 332 1.67 -8.89 11.30
C LEU A 332 2.29 -7.53 11.59
N ASN A 333 3.19 -7.06 10.75
CA ASN A 333 3.77 -5.72 10.86
C ASN A 333 2.76 -4.69 10.33
N GLU A 334 2.34 -4.81 9.09
CA GLU A 334 1.64 -3.78 8.31
C GLU A 334 0.19 -3.57 8.72
N ALA A 335 -0.53 -4.67 8.97
CA ALA A 335 -1.91 -4.58 9.39
C ALA A 335 -2.06 -3.94 10.78
N PHE A 336 -1.17 -4.31 11.72
CA PHE A 336 -1.20 -3.72 13.05
C PHE A 336 -0.80 -2.25 13.07
N ALA A 337 0.20 -1.86 12.30
CA ALA A 337 0.56 -0.46 12.18
C ALA A 337 -0.59 0.36 11.58
N SER A 338 -1.26 -0.15 10.55
CA SER A 338 -2.45 0.46 9.95
C SER A 338 -3.63 0.54 10.93
N PHE A 339 -3.90 -0.54 11.66
CA PHE A 339 -4.94 -0.61 12.69
C PHE A 339 -4.68 0.43 13.80
N MET A 340 -3.45 0.50 14.31
CA MET A 340 -3.09 1.46 15.35
C MET A 340 -3.17 2.89 14.87
N ALA A 341 -2.76 3.17 13.63
CA ALA A 341 -2.88 4.49 13.04
C ALA A 341 -4.34 4.94 12.92
N ALA A 342 -5.24 4.06 12.43
CA ALA A 342 -6.65 4.36 12.31
C ALA A 342 -7.30 4.60 13.68
N ARG A 343 -6.97 3.78 14.68
CA ARG A 343 -7.45 3.94 16.06
C ARG A 343 -6.97 5.25 16.67
N LEU A 344 -5.70 5.56 16.55
CA LEU A 344 -5.12 6.81 17.03
C LEU A 344 -5.79 8.02 16.38
N MET A 345 -6.03 7.98 15.06
CA MET A 345 -6.74 9.05 14.36
C MET A 345 -8.16 9.25 14.92
N GLN A 346 -8.86 8.17 15.23
CA GLN A 346 -10.18 8.24 15.85
C GLN A 346 -10.15 8.85 17.25
N ASP A 347 -9.17 8.47 18.07
CA ASP A 347 -9.12 8.84 19.48
C ASP A 347 -8.51 10.24 19.72
N LEU A 348 -7.44 10.62 18.99
CA LEU A 348 -6.74 11.90 19.16
C LEU A 348 -7.20 13.00 18.21
N TYR A 349 -7.73 12.64 17.05
CA TYR A 349 -8.05 13.59 15.97
C TYR A 349 -9.48 13.37 15.43
N PRO A 350 -10.52 13.44 16.30
CA PRO A 350 -11.91 13.17 15.93
C PRO A 350 -12.43 14.10 14.84
N GLU A 351 -11.84 15.30 14.67
CA GLU A 351 -12.17 16.25 13.61
C GLU A 351 -11.99 15.69 12.19
N HIS A 352 -11.24 14.59 12.02
CA HIS A 352 -11.03 13.89 10.75
C HIS A 352 -12.06 12.78 10.49
N ASN A 353 -13.04 12.57 11.36
CA ASN A 353 -14.17 11.63 11.22
C ASN A 353 -13.76 10.20 10.85
N TYR A 354 -12.65 9.70 11.43
CA TYR A 354 -12.21 8.33 11.18
C TYR A 354 -13.23 7.28 11.66
N GLU A 355 -14.08 7.62 12.59
CA GLU A 355 -15.18 6.76 13.06
C GLU A 355 -16.16 6.36 11.93
N THR A 356 -16.34 7.23 10.91
CA THR A 356 -17.23 6.95 9.77
C THR A 356 -16.53 6.19 8.65
N ARG A 357 -15.24 5.89 8.78
CA ARG A 357 -14.44 5.22 7.74
C ARG A 357 -14.81 3.73 7.64
N LEU A 358 -15.02 3.26 6.43
CA LEU A 358 -15.21 1.85 6.11
C LEU A 358 -13.85 1.23 5.71
N VAL A 359 -13.19 0.62 6.68
CA VAL A 359 -11.84 0.08 6.49
C VAL A 359 -11.83 -1.04 5.44
N ALA A 360 -12.81 -1.95 5.50
CA ALA A 360 -12.92 -3.10 4.60
C ALA A 360 -13.10 -2.72 3.12
N GLU A 361 -13.68 -1.55 2.82
CA GLU A 361 -13.94 -1.15 1.43
C GLU A 361 -12.67 -0.97 0.59
N ARG A 362 -11.53 -0.67 1.23
CA ARG A 362 -10.23 -0.59 0.54
C ARG A 362 -9.71 -1.95 0.08
N ALA A 363 -10.10 -3.00 0.78
CA ALA A 363 -9.65 -4.36 0.52
C ALA A 363 -10.60 -5.15 -0.40
N PHE A 364 -11.89 -4.92 -0.31
CA PHE A 364 -12.90 -5.72 -1.02
C PHE A 364 -12.69 -5.77 -2.54
N GLY A 365 -12.38 -4.64 -3.18
CA GLY A 365 -12.16 -4.60 -4.63
C GLY A 365 -10.98 -5.47 -5.07
N PRO A 366 -9.75 -5.24 -4.59
CA PRO A 366 -8.59 -6.07 -4.88
C PRO A 366 -8.79 -7.55 -4.51
N ASP A 367 -9.45 -7.83 -3.39
CA ASP A 367 -9.65 -9.19 -2.89
C ASP A 367 -10.80 -9.94 -3.61
N ALA A 368 -11.65 -9.24 -4.36
CA ALA A 368 -12.67 -9.83 -5.24
C ALA A 368 -12.12 -10.34 -6.57
N ALA A 369 -10.92 -9.91 -6.96
CA ALA A 369 -10.33 -10.27 -8.24
C ALA A 369 -10.11 -11.78 -8.33
N ALA A 370 -10.35 -12.38 -9.51
CA ALA A 370 -10.08 -13.80 -9.74
C ALA A 370 -8.60 -14.17 -9.53
N THR A 371 -7.71 -13.19 -9.73
CA THR A 371 -6.26 -13.33 -9.58
C THR A 371 -5.77 -13.05 -8.15
N THR A 372 -6.66 -12.73 -7.19
CA THR A 372 -6.28 -12.41 -5.81
C THR A 372 -5.53 -13.56 -5.14
N LYS A 373 -4.67 -13.21 -4.20
CA LYS A 373 -3.85 -14.15 -3.44
C LYS A 373 -4.23 -14.10 -1.95
N PRO A 374 -3.98 -15.19 -1.20
CA PRO A 374 -4.04 -15.13 0.25
C PRO A 374 -3.12 -14.05 0.80
N VAL A 375 -3.47 -13.46 1.93
CA VAL A 375 -2.58 -12.55 2.66
C VAL A 375 -1.35 -13.30 3.16
N LYS A 376 -1.58 -14.47 3.78
CA LYS A 376 -0.50 -15.39 4.15
C LYS A 376 -0.24 -16.37 3.02
N LYS A 377 0.91 -16.23 2.39
CA LYS A 377 1.35 -17.04 1.25
C LYS A 377 2.84 -17.31 1.32
N THR A 378 3.31 -18.35 0.61
CA THR A 378 4.76 -18.63 0.52
C THR A 378 5.49 -17.49 -0.18
N VAL A 379 6.53 -16.98 0.46
CA VAL A 379 7.43 -15.95 -0.06
C VAL A 379 8.84 -16.53 -0.21
N ARG A 380 9.41 -16.42 -1.41
CA ARG A 380 10.77 -16.87 -1.73
C ARG A 380 11.68 -15.73 -2.20
N VAL A 381 11.09 -14.76 -2.89
CA VAL A 381 11.79 -13.61 -3.49
C VAL A 381 10.98 -12.33 -3.25
N ALA A 382 11.60 -11.17 -3.41
CA ALA A 382 10.95 -9.86 -3.26
C ALA A 382 9.68 -9.70 -4.12
N ALA A 383 9.67 -10.25 -5.34
CA ALA A 383 8.49 -10.22 -6.20
C ALA A 383 7.27 -10.94 -5.58
N ASP A 384 7.49 -11.99 -4.77
CA ASP A 384 6.40 -12.66 -4.05
C ASP A 384 5.79 -11.76 -2.95
N VAL A 385 6.60 -10.93 -2.29
CA VAL A 385 6.12 -9.94 -1.30
C VAL A 385 5.23 -8.93 -1.99
N MET A 386 5.67 -8.40 -3.12
CA MET A 386 4.97 -7.36 -3.87
C MET A 386 3.64 -7.81 -4.47
N ASP A 387 3.47 -9.13 -4.78
CA ASP A 387 2.21 -9.69 -5.30
C ASP A 387 1.13 -9.72 -4.21
N GLY A 388 0.21 -8.77 -4.24
CA GLY A 388 -0.88 -8.62 -3.26
C GLY A 388 -0.49 -7.86 -1.99
N LEU A 389 0.66 -7.18 -1.95
CA LEU A 389 1.13 -6.40 -0.79
C LEU A 389 0.05 -5.49 -0.20
N GLY A 390 -0.76 -4.81 -1.03
CA GLY A 390 -1.83 -3.93 -0.57
C GLY A 390 -2.88 -4.60 0.31
N LEU A 391 -3.07 -5.93 0.21
CA LEU A 391 -3.98 -6.68 1.08
C LEU A 391 -3.39 -6.94 2.47
N ASN A 392 -2.06 -6.99 2.62
CA ASN A 392 -1.42 -7.08 3.94
C ASN A 392 -1.82 -5.89 4.81
N TYR A 393 -1.89 -4.70 4.22
CA TYR A 393 -2.37 -3.48 4.88
C TYR A 393 -3.89 -3.49 5.05
N SER A 394 -4.64 -3.50 3.95
CA SER A 394 -6.07 -3.17 3.95
C SER A 394 -6.97 -4.31 4.44
N LYS A 395 -6.75 -5.56 4.00
CA LYS A 395 -7.48 -6.73 4.50
C LYS A 395 -7.07 -7.05 5.93
N GLY A 396 -5.77 -6.98 6.22
CA GLY A 396 -5.26 -7.20 7.56
C GLY A 396 -5.83 -6.20 8.57
N GLU A 397 -5.81 -4.89 8.26
CA GLU A 397 -6.41 -3.82 9.07
C GLU A 397 -7.90 -4.10 9.33
N ALA A 398 -8.68 -4.40 8.27
CA ALA A 398 -10.11 -4.65 8.37
C ALA A 398 -10.43 -5.85 9.29
N ILE A 399 -9.65 -6.90 9.17
CA ILE A 399 -9.79 -8.12 9.96
C ILE A 399 -9.46 -7.85 11.44
N LEU A 400 -8.43 -7.08 11.75
CA LEU A 400 -8.09 -6.71 13.13
C LEU A 400 -9.19 -5.88 13.78
N HIS A 401 -9.78 -4.91 13.08
CA HIS A 401 -10.94 -4.17 13.56
C HIS A 401 -12.16 -5.06 13.78
N TRP A 402 -12.38 -6.01 12.89
CA TRP A 402 -13.48 -6.97 13.04
C TRP A 402 -13.28 -7.88 14.26
N ILE A 403 -12.07 -8.44 14.46
CA ILE A 403 -11.75 -9.23 15.66
C ILE A 403 -11.99 -8.41 16.92
N GLU A 404 -11.45 -7.21 16.98
CA GLU A 404 -11.65 -6.32 18.14
C GLU A 404 -13.14 -6.12 18.43
N SER A 405 -13.95 -5.90 17.39
CA SER A 405 -15.40 -5.75 17.54
C SER A 405 -16.11 -7.01 18.07
N GLN A 406 -15.54 -8.21 17.82
CA GLN A 406 -16.11 -9.48 18.30
C GLN A 406 -15.70 -9.83 19.73
N ILE A 407 -14.46 -9.52 20.12
CA ILE A 407 -13.92 -9.92 21.43
C ILE A 407 -13.92 -8.79 22.47
N GLY A 408 -14.14 -7.55 22.01
CA GLY A 408 -14.10 -6.34 22.83
C GLY A 408 -12.73 -5.72 22.93
N SER A 409 -12.67 -4.38 22.98
CA SER A 409 -11.43 -3.60 22.95
C SER A 409 -10.50 -3.88 24.13
N ASP A 410 -11.05 -4.08 25.32
CA ASP A 410 -10.25 -4.38 26.53
C ASP A 410 -9.52 -5.73 26.42
N ALA A 411 -10.21 -6.77 25.95
CA ALA A 411 -9.63 -8.10 25.76
C ALA A 411 -8.59 -8.07 24.63
N PHE A 412 -8.88 -7.34 23.56
CA PHE A 412 -7.96 -7.17 22.44
C PHE A 412 -6.68 -6.45 22.89
N GLN A 413 -6.79 -5.31 23.60
CA GLN A 413 -5.62 -4.58 24.10
C GLN A 413 -4.81 -5.40 25.10
N ALA A 414 -5.44 -6.14 26.00
CA ALA A 414 -4.77 -7.01 26.96
C ALA A 414 -3.94 -8.10 26.24
N ALA A 415 -4.51 -8.72 25.20
CA ALA A 415 -3.81 -9.70 24.37
C ALA A 415 -2.61 -9.09 23.62
N VAL A 416 -2.78 -7.89 23.05
CA VAL A 416 -1.69 -7.15 22.39
C VAL A 416 -0.55 -6.87 23.36
N ARG A 417 -0.83 -6.44 24.57
CA ARG A 417 0.18 -6.19 25.61
C ARG A 417 0.90 -7.48 26.03
N GLU A 418 0.18 -8.58 26.16
CA GLU A 418 0.78 -9.89 26.47
C GLU A 418 1.70 -10.33 25.34
N TYR A 419 1.26 -10.22 24.07
CA TYR A 419 2.05 -10.55 22.89
C TYR A 419 3.35 -9.71 22.83
N MET A 420 3.27 -8.40 23.04
CA MET A 420 4.44 -7.52 23.05
C MET A 420 5.42 -7.87 24.18
N THR A 421 4.92 -8.32 25.32
CA THR A 421 5.78 -8.73 26.45
C THR A 421 6.44 -10.07 26.21
N GLU A 422 5.70 -11.04 25.70
CA GLU A 422 6.18 -12.42 25.48
C GLU A 422 7.23 -12.49 24.36
N PHE A 423 7.05 -11.72 23.30
CA PHE A 423 7.90 -11.78 22.10
C PHE A 423 8.87 -10.61 21.96
N ALA A 424 9.00 -9.73 22.95
CA ALA A 424 9.93 -8.60 22.92
C ALA A 424 11.33 -9.03 22.48
N TRP A 425 11.89 -8.34 21.47
CA TRP A 425 13.21 -8.59 20.87
C TRP A 425 13.35 -9.93 20.14
N ARG A 426 12.25 -10.61 19.87
CA ARG A 426 12.20 -11.89 19.17
C ARG A 426 11.30 -11.82 17.94
N ASN A 427 11.24 -12.94 17.25
CA ASN A 427 10.31 -13.16 16.14
C ASN A 427 9.06 -13.88 16.61
N ALA A 428 7.96 -13.65 15.90
CA ALA A 428 6.69 -14.31 16.13
C ALA A 428 6.02 -14.69 14.80
N LYS A 429 5.09 -15.64 14.86
CA LYS A 429 4.25 -16.09 13.76
C LYS A 429 2.80 -15.74 14.02
N ALA A 430 1.96 -15.80 13.01
CA ALA A 430 0.51 -15.58 13.13
C ALA A 430 -0.12 -16.41 14.27
N ASP A 431 0.27 -17.68 14.38
CA ASP A 431 -0.27 -18.58 15.42
C ASP A 431 0.05 -18.12 16.86
N ASP A 432 1.14 -17.42 17.07
CA ASP A 432 1.50 -16.84 18.38
C ASP A 432 0.51 -15.75 18.78
N LEU A 433 0.13 -14.90 17.83
CA LEU A 433 -0.88 -13.87 18.03
C LEU A 433 -2.27 -14.49 18.29
N TRP A 434 -2.66 -15.48 17.47
CA TRP A 434 -3.95 -16.16 17.65
C TRP A 434 -4.08 -16.83 19.01
N ARG A 435 -2.99 -17.38 19.52
CA ARG A 435 -2.94 -18.01 20.84
C ARG A 435 -3.24 -16.99 21.95
N VAL A 436 -2.64 -15.81 21.93
CA VAL A 436 -2.88 -14.81 22.97
C VAL A 436 -4.27 -14.18 22.86
N LEU A 437 -4.77 -13.94 21.65
CA LEU A 437 -6.13 -13.44 21.40
C LEU A 437 -7.20 -14.44 21.87
N THR A 438 -7.04 -15.73 21.53
CA THR A 438 -7.93 -16.81 21.97
C THR A 438 -7.94 -16.94 23.50
N LYS A 439 -6.76 -16.85 24.14
CA LYS A 439 -6.65 -16.90 25.60
C LYS A 439 -7.39 -15.74 26.27
N ALA A 440 -7.24 -14.53 25.77
CA ALA A 440 -7.84 -13.33 26.35
C ALA A 440 -9.37 -13.29 26.14
N SER A 441 -9.86 -13.69 24.99
CA SER A 441 -11.29 -13.61 24.63
C SER A 441 -12.09 -14.88 24.97
N LYS A 442 -11.43 -16.02 25.15
CA LYS A 442 -12.04 -17.36 25.24
C LYS A 442 -12.83 -17.77 23.98
N THR A 443 -12.56 -17.09 22.87
CA THR A 443 -13.14 -17.36 21.55
C THR A 443 -12.05 -17.91 20.64
N ASP A 444 -12.32 -18.96 19.85
CA ASP A 444 -11.34 -19.50 18.89
C ASP A 444 -11.12 -18.53 17.72
N VAL A 445 -10.28 -17.52 17.97
CA VAL A 445 -9.91 -16.52 16.98
C VAL A 445 -9.08 -17.15 15.85
N GLY A 446 -8.23 -18.13 16.19
CA GLY A 446 -7.32 -18.76 15.22
C GLY A 446 -8.04 -19.46 14.08
N SER A 447 -9.07 -20.29 14.40
CA SER A 447 -9.83 -21.00 13.36
C SER A 447 -10.55 -20.03 12.41
N MET A 448 -11.11 -18.94 12.93
CA MET A 448 -11.75 -17.91 12.12
C MET A 448 -10.71 -17.23 11.20
N MET A 449 -9.59 -16.80 11.76
CA MET A 449 -8.59 -15.99 11.05
C MET A 449 -7.92 -16.75 9.91
N ARG A 450 -7.60 -18.03 10.10
CA ARG A 450 -7.02 -18.85 9.04
C ARG A 450 -7.90 -18.88 7.80
N THR A 451 -9.23 -18.94 7.95
CA THR A 451 -10.14 -18.95 6.79
C THR A 451 -10.10 -17.64 5.98
N TYR A 452 -9.68 -16.53 6.57
CA TYR A 452 -9.57 -15.24 5.88
C TYR A 452 -8.17 -14.92 5.37
N LEU A 453 -7.12 -15.34 6.08
CA LEU A 453 -5.75 -14.97 5.75
C LEU A 453 -5.03 -15.99 4.87
N GLU A 454 -5.37 -17.29 5.02
CA GLU A 454 -4.76 -18.37 4.26
C GLU A 454 -5.57 -18.75 3.00
N GLN A 455 -6.73 -18.12 2.80
CA GLN A 455 -7.54 -18.22 1.58
C GLN A 455 -7.68 -16.86 0.90
N PRO A 456 -7.73 -16.83 -0.45
CA PRO A 456 -8.04 -15.60 -1.18
C PRO A 456 -9.53 -15.26 -1.08
N SER A 457 -9.88 -13.98 -1.28
CA SER A 457 -11.25 -13.49 -1.32
C SER A 457 -11.99 -13.53 0.04
N TYR A 458 -13.32 -13.49 0.00
CA TYR A 458 -14.22 -13.36 1.15
C TYR A 458 -15.62 -13.89 0.80
N PRO A 459 -16.49 -14.17 1.80
CA PRO A 459 -17.80 -14.72 1.54
C PRO A 459 -18.83 -13.68 1.09
N LEU A 460 -19.75 -14.11 0.22
CA LEU A 460 -21.08 -13.56 0.07
C LEU A 460 -22.05 -14.37 0.95
N VAL A 461 -22.67 -13.71 1.90
CA VAL A 461 -23.64 -14.29 2.82
C VAL A 461 -25.05 -13.96 2.36
N VAL A 462 -25.87 -14.96 2.09
CA VAL A 462 -27.24 -14.82 1.54
C VAL A 462 -28.25 -15.24 2.60
N PHE A 463 -29.17 -14.37 2.89
CA PHE A 463 -30.26 -14.58 3.85
C PHE A 463 -31.58 -14.87 3.13
N ASP A 464 -32.34 -15.81 3.64
CA ASP A 464 -33.70 -16.11 3.17
C ASP A 464 -34.74 -15.72 4.25
N VAL A 465 -36.00 -15.63 3.83
CA VAL A 465 -37.14 -15.27 4.68
C VAL A 465 -37.41 -16.29 5.79
N ASP A 466 -37.05 -17.56 5.58
CA ASP A 466 -37.23 -18.67 6.50
C ASP A 466 -36.11 -18.83 7.55
N GLY A 467 -35.18 -17.83 7.58
CA GLY A 467 -34.06 -17.82 8.49
C GLY A 467 -32.91 -18.74 8.08
N GLU A 468 -32.92 -19.19 6.84
CA GLU A 468 -31.78 -19.88 6.23
C GLU A 468 -30.73 -18.86 5.83
N VAL A 469 -29.48 -19.16 6.13
CA VAL A 469 -28.30 -18.36 5.80
C VAL A 469 -27.31 -19.25 5.08
N GLN A 470 -26.91 -18.84 3.89
CA GLN A 470 -25.94 -19.53 3.05
C GLN A 470 -24.70 -18.67 2.87
N GLN A 471 -23.55 -19.29 2.62
CA GLN A 471 -22.33 -18.62 2.20
C GLN A 471 -21.75 -19.26 0.97
N ARG A 472 -21.10 -18.44 0.15
CA ARG A 472 -20.25 -18.86 -0.96
C ARG A 472 -19.18 -17.82 -1.19
N ARG A 473 -18.16 -18.13 -1.96
CA ARG A 473 -17.16 -17.14 -2.35
C ARG A 473 -17.81 -16.01 -3.13
N TYR A 474 -17.54 -14.76 -2.71
CA TYR A 474 -17.88 -13.60 -3.50
C TYR A 474 -16.98 -13.52 -4.73
N HIS A 475 -17.54 -13.30 -5.88
CA HIS A 475 -16.81 -13.09 -7.13
C HIS A 475 -17.57 -12.11 -8.04
N LEU A 476 -16.83 -11.45 -8.89
CA LEU A 476 -17.41 -10.56 -9.88
C LEU A 476 -18.02 -11.36 -11.05
N THR A 477 -19.01 -10.81 -11.73
CA THR A 477 -19.70 -11.47 -12.85
C THR A 477 -18.72 -12.02 -13.88
N GLY A 478 -18.86 -13.30 -14.22
CA GLY A 478 -18.04 -13.96 -15.25
C GLY A 478 -16.69 -14.48 -14.76
N ALA A 479 -16.34 -14.32 -13.49
CA ALA A 479 -15.14 -14.92 -12.93
C ALA A 479 -15.38 -16.42 -12.65
N ASP A 480 -14.44 -17.25 -13.09
CA ASP A 480 -14.37 -18.69 -12.74
C ASP A 480 -13.43 -18.85 -11.55
N VAL A 481 -13.99 -19.17 -10.39
CA VAL A 481 -13.24 -19.26 -9.13
C VAL A 481 -13.67 -20.49 -8.35
N PRO A 482 -12.76 -21.15 -7.59
CA PRO A 482 -13.12 -22.31 -6.79
C PRO A 482 -14.08 -21.95 -5.65
N GLU A 483 -14.95 -22.88 -5.28
CA GLU A 483 -15.80 -22.78 -4.10
C GLU A 483 -14.94 -22.74 -2.83
N GLN A 484 -15.39 -21.94 -1.86
CA GLN A 484 -14.72 -21.76 -0.58
C GLN A 484 -15.75 -21.48 0.51
N ALA A 485 -15.40 -21.83 1.74
CA ALA A 485 -16.21 -21.54 2.91
C ALA A 485 -15.35 -20.91 4.02
N TRP A 486 -15.98 -20.09 4.83
CA TRP A 486 -15.38 -19.35 5.95
C TRP A 486 -16.09 -19.62 7.25
N THR A 487 -15.44 -19.37 8.35
CA THR A 487 -16.08 -19.22 9.66
C THR A 487 -16.43 -17.75 9.83
N VAL A 488 -17.72 -17.40 9.71
CA VAL A 488 -18.22 -16.03 9.65
C VAL A 488 -19.01 -15.66 10.90
N PRO A 489 -18.44 -14.94 11.86
CA PRO A 489 -19.23 -14.33 12.92
C PRO A 489 -20.02 -13.16 12.34
N LEU A 490 -21.34 -13.25 12.45
CA LEU A 490 -22.28 -12.26 11.92
C LEU A 490 -22.86 -11.44 13.06
N SER A 491 -22.72 -10.12 13.00
CA SER A 491 -23.40 -9.19 13.89
C SER A 491 -24.56 -8.53 13.14
N LEU A 492 -25.77 -8.81 13.56
CA LEU A 492 -26.99 -8.45 12.87
C LEU A 492 -27.76 -7.38 13.63
N LYS A 493 -28.34 -6.43 12.90
CA LYS A 493 -29.39 -5.54 13.40
C LYS A 493 -30.67 -5.95 12.67
N LEU A 494 -31.73 -6.23 13.38
CA LEU A 494 -33.01 -6.64 12.81
C LEU A 494 -34.18 -5.90 13.43
N LYS A 495 -35.20 -5.61 12.63
CA LYS A 495 -36.48 -5.06 13.08
C LYS A 495 -37.53 -6.15 13.08
N ARG A 496 -38.31 -6.20 14.16
CA ARG A 496 -39.45 -7.12 14.31
C ARG A 496 -40.48 -6.45 15.20
N ASP A 497 -41.75 -6.46 14.79
CA ASP A 497 -42.87 -5.84 15.53
C ASP A 497 -42.55 -4.39 15.95
N GLY A 498 -41.92 -3.63 15.04
CA GLY A 498 -41.54 -2.24 15.29
C GLY A 498 -40.35 -2.03 16.23
N LYS A 499 -39.72 -3.10 16.76
CA LYS A 499 -38.56 -3.01 17.65
C LYS A 499 -37.28 -3.42 16.92
N ILE A 500 -36.21 -2.68 17.16
CA ILE A 500 -34.88 -2.99 16.66
C ILE A 500 -34.09 -3.71 17.74
N VAL A 501 -33.47 -4.84 17.35
CA VAL A 501 -32.61 -5.65 18.23
C VAL A 501 -31.33 -6.02 17.50
N THR A 502 -30.24 -6.22 18.25
CA THR A 502 -28.99 -6.76 17.74
C THR A 502 -28.85 -8.22 18.12
N GLN A 503 -28.27 -9.01 17.22
CA GLN A 503 -28.06 -10.44 17.42
C GLN A 503 -26.70 -10.86 16.83
N GLN A 504 -25.99 -11.76 17.51
CA GLN A 504 -24.79 -12.40 16.99
C GLN A 504 -25.09 -13.86 16.67
N ILE A 505 -24.62 -14.31 15.53
CA ILE A 505 -24.68 -15.70 15.09
C ILE A 505 -23.34 -16.11 14.47
N LEU A 506 -23.03 -17.40 14.46
CA LEU A 506 -21.83 -17.93 13.81
C LEU A 506 -22.25 -18.83 12.65
N LEU A 507 -21.86 -18.46 11.44
CA LEU A 507 -22.04 -19.27 10.24
C LEU A 507 -20.73 -20.01 9.98
N ASN A 508 -20.70 -21.32 10.23
CA ASN A 508 -19.51 -22.17 10.07
C ASN A 508 -19.74 -23.36 9.13
N ALA A 509 -20.83 -23.30 8.37
CA ALA A 509 -21.18 -24.24 7.33
C ALA A 509 -21.56 -23.49 6.04
N GLU A 510 -21.61 -24.15 4.91
CA GLU A 510 -22.07 -23.56 3.65
C GLU A 510 -23.51 -23.05 3.74
N GLN A 511 -24.34 -23.75 4.54
CA GLN A 511 -25.75 -23.43 4.78
C GLN A 511 -26.13 -23.78 6.20
N GLN A 512 -26.86 -22.89 6.88
CA GLN A 512 -27.32 -23.10 8.25
C GLN A 512 -28.62 -22.32 8.51
N THR A 513 -29.57 -22.93 9.27
CA THR A 513 -30.83 -22.26 9.63
C THR A 513 -30.74 -21.63 11.01
N PHE A 514 -31.18 -20.38 11.11
CA PHE A 514 -31.26 -19.64 12.37
C PHE A 514 -32.72 -19.20 12.62
N PRO A 515 -33.50 -19.95 13.42
CA PRO A 515 -34.89 -19.64 13.69
C PRO A 515 -35.13 -18.24 14.25
N ALA A 516 -34.12 -17.70 14.91
CA ALA A 516 -34.15 -16.34 15.42
C ALA A 516 -34.27 -15.24 14.35
N LEU A 517 -34.03 -15.54 13.09
CA LEU A 517 -34.09 -14.58 11.96
C LEU A 517 -35.47 -14.57 11.26
N THR A 518 -36.35 -15.53 11.55
CA THR A 518 -37.69 -15.61 10.92
C THR A 518 -38.57 -14.44 11.35
N ASN A 519 -39.47 -14.01 10.47
CA ASN A 519 -40.46 -12.93 10.70
C ASN A 519 -39.82 -11.56 11.03
N ALA A 520 -38.62 -11.28 10.58
CA ALA A 520 -38.06 -9.95 10.65
C ALA A 520 -38.64 -9.06 9.53
N ASP A 521 -39.04 -7.83 9.87
CA ASP A 521 -39.43 -6.82 8.87
C ASP A 521 -38.29 -6.52 7.92
N TRP A 522 -37.07 -6.40 8.48
CA TRP A 522 -35.80 -6.34 7.77
C TRP A 522 -34.65 -6.83 8.65
N ILE A 523 -33.58 -7.30 8.01
CA ILE A 523 -32.29 -7.68 8.61
C ILE A 523 -31.19 -6.84 7.96
N TYR A 524 -30.38 -6.14 8.78
CA TYR A 524 -29.12 -5.54 8.37
C TYR A 524 -27.98 -6.43 8.86
N PRO A 525 -27.30 -7.15 7.95
CA PRO A 525 -26.39 -8.25 8.32
C PRO A 525 -25.01 -7.86 8.83
N ASN A 526 -24.66 -6.60 8.91
CA ASN A 526 -23.31 -6.15 9.27
C ASN A 526 -23.33 -4.89 10.16
N THR A 527 -23.79 -5.07 11.40
CA THR A 527 -23.90 -3.96 12.36
C THR A 527 -22.58 -3.20 12.48
N GLU A 528 -22.67 -1.85 12.44
CA GLU A 528 -21.51 -0.93 12.42
C GLU A 528 -20.52 -1.19 11.24
N ALA A 529 -20.90 -2.00 10.25
CA ALA A 529 -20.09 -2.29 9.07
C ALA A 529 -18.66 -2.79 9.38
N ASN A 530 -18.49 -3.59 10.43
CA ASN A 530 -17.20 -4.10 10.85
C ASN A 530 -16.81 -5.43 10.20
N GLY A 531 -17.78 -6.23 9.72
CA GLY A 531 -17.54 -7.56 9.17
C GLY A 531 -16.89 -7.53 7.79
N TYR A 532 -16.03 -8.53 7.53
CA TYR A 532 -15.33 -8.67 6.25
C TYR A 532 -16.04 -9.68 5.35
N TYR A 533 -17.23 -9.32 4.87
CA TYR A 533 -18.11 -10.08 3.98
C TYR A 533 -19.07 -9.17 3.23
N ARG A 534 -19.57 -9.63 2.07
CA ARG A 534 -20.74 -9.04 1.39
C ARG A 534 -21.98 -9.84 1.76
N TRP A 535 -23.14 -9.22 1.63
CA TRP A 535 -24.38 -9.84 2.05
C TRP A 535 -25.53 -9.49 1.12
N ARG A 536 -26.50 -10.42 1.00
CA ARG A 536 -27.74 -10.24 0.28
C ARG A 536 -28.90 -10.62 1.17
N ILE A 537 -29.96 -9.82 1.14
CA ILE A 537 -31.25 -10.07 1.81
C ILE A 537 -32.36 -10.10 0.76
N PRO A 538 -33.56 -10.67 1.10
CA PRO A 538 -34.72 -10.62 0.22
C PRO A 538 -35.11 -9.20 -0.18
N GLN A 539 -35.53 -8.99 -1.43
CA GLN A 539 -35.89 -7.68 -1.95
C GLN A 539 -36.98 -6.96 -1.12
N GLN A 540 -37.93 -7.70 -0.58
CA GLN A 540 -38.97 -7.14 0.28
C GLN A 540 -38.37 -6.52 1.55
N GLN A 541 -37.42 -7.20 2.18
CA GLN A 541 -36.71 -6.70 3.35
C GLN A 541 -35.82 -5.49 3.01
N LEU A 542 -35.16 -5.50 1.86
CA LEU A 542 -34.40 -4.34 1.38
C LEU A 542 -35.31 -3.12 1.19
N THR A 543 -36.48 -3.31 0.57
CA THR A 543 -37.46 -2.22 0.38
C THR A 543 -37.94 -1.65 1.72
N ALA A 544 -38.24 -2.50 2.70
CA ALA A 544 -38.60 -2.08 4.05
C ALA A 544 -37.46 -1.34 4.77
N MET A 545 -36.21 -1.81 4.57
CA MET A 545 -35.01 -1.17 5.12
C MET A 545 -34.80 0.24 4.56
N LEU A 546 -35.01 0.43 3.24
CA LEU A 546 -34.87 1.75 2.60
C LEU A 546 -35.91 2.77 3.08
N GLN A 547 -37.06 2.33 3.58
CA GLN A 547 -38.07 3.18 4.19
C GLN A 547 -37.73 3.57 5.64
N ASP A 548 -36.74 2.92 6.25
CA ASP A 548 -36.38 3.05 7.67
C ASP A 548 -34.90 3.50 7.83
N LEU A 549 -34.36 4.28 6.90
CA LEU A 549 -32.94 4.67 6.88
C LEU A 549 -32.48 5.43 8.12
N ASP A 550 -33.39 6.05 8.87
CA ASP A 550 -33.07 6.73 10.13
C ASP A 550 -32.64 5.76 11.25
N ALA A 551 -32.93 4.46 11.10
CA ALA A 551 -32.48 3.40 12.00
C ALA A 551 -30.98 3.06 11.87
N PHE A 552 -30.31 3.58 10.84
CA PHE A 552 -28.94 3.21 10.50
C PHE A 552 -27.95 4.33 10.75
N THR A 553 -26.76 3.96 11.25
CA THR A 553 -25.65 4.88 11.42
C THR A 553 -25.11 5.35 10.05
N VAL A 554 -24.31 6.40 10.05
CA VAL A 554 -23.62 6.89 8.83
C VAL A 554 -22.79 5.78 8.20
N ARG A 555 -22.07 4.99 9.01
CA ARG A 555 -21.28 3.84 8.53
C ARG A 555 -22.16 2.79 7.85
N GLU A 556 -23.27 2.44 8.48
CA GLU A 556 -24.20 1.43 7.96
C GLU A 556 -24.85 1.89 6.63
N LYS A 557 -25.23 3.18 6.51
CA LYS A 557 -25.75 3.74 5.25
C LYS A 557 -24.73 3.70 4.12
N LYS A 558 -23.49 4.08 4.39
CA LYS A 558 -22.38 4.00 3.43
C LYS A 558 -22.11 2.55 3.03
N ALA A 559 -22.05 1.63 4.00
CA ALA A 559 -21.80 0.22 3.74
C ALA A 559 -22.94 -0.45 2.95
N LEU A 560 -24.20 -0.05 3.18
CA LEU A 560 -25.35 -0.49 2.38
C LEU A 560 -25.18 -0.12 0.91
N LEU A 561 -24.76 1.12 0.61
CA LEU A 561 -24.52 1.57 -0.76
C LEU A 561 -23.40 0.78 -1.45
N TYR A 562 -22.24 0.63 -0.80
CA TYR A 562 -21.13 -0.13 -1.38
C TYR A 562 -21.40 -1.63 -1.46
N ASN A 563 -22.22 -2.18 -0.55
CA ASN A 563 -22.68 -3.56 -0.65
C ASN A 563 -23.62 -3.75 -1.84
N ALA A 564 -24.54 -2.81 -2.09
CA ALA A 564 -25.42 -2.84 -3.27
C ALA A 564 -24.62 -2.73 -4.57
N GLU A 565 -23.62 -1.86 -4.64
CA GLU A 565 -22.69 -1.76 -5.77
C GLU A 565 -21.92 -3.08 -5.99
N ALA A 566 -21.44 -3.70 -4.91
CA ALA A 566 -20.78 -4.99 -4.99
C ALA A 566 -21.71 -6.09 -5.51
N LEU A 567 -22.96 -6.14 -5.06
CA LEU A 567 -23.95 -7.08 -5.54
C LEU A 567 -24.31 -6.84 -7.03
N LEU A 568 -24.38 -5.59 -7.47
CA LEU A 568 -24.51 -5.24 -8.88
C LEU A 568 -23.35 -5.83 -9.69
N ASN A 569 -22.12 -5.58 -9.26
CA ASN A 569 -20.89 -6.04 -9.93
C ASN A 569 -20.76 -7.58 -9.94
N ALA A 570 -21.29 -8.26 -8.94
CA ALA A 570 -21.38 -9.72 -8.91
C ALA A 570 -22.54 -10.29 -9.74
N GLY A 571 -23.46 -9.43 -10.20
CA GLY A 571 -24.68 -9.87 -10.88
C GLY A 571 -25.75 -10.46 -9.96
N GLU A 572 -25.60 -10.23 -8.66
CA GLU A 572 -26.52 -10.66 -7.60
C GLU A 572 -27.67 -9.68 -7.36
N MET A 573 -27.58 -8.47 -7.91
CA MET A 573 -28.58 -7.42 -7.81
C MET A 573 -28.90 -6.86 -9.21
N GLY A 574 -30.15 -6.59 -9.49
CA GLY A 574 -30.57 -5.94 -10.73
C GLY A 574 -30.25 -4.45 -10.72
N PHE A 575 -30.05 -3.86 -11.91
CA PHE A 575 -29.72 -2.43 -12.03
C PHE A 575 -30.80 -1.52 -11.43
N ALA A 576 -32.07 -1.81 -11.62
CA ALA A 576 -33.19 -1.02 -11.07
C ALA A 576 -33.25 -1.11 -9.52
N GLU A 577 -32.97 -2.28 -8.96
CA GLU A 577 -32.88 -2.49 -7.52
C GLU A 577 -31.72 -1.70 -6.91
N PHE A 578 -30.56 -1.75 -7.56
CA PHE A 578 -29.40 -0.94 -7.17
C PHE A 578 -29.70 0.56 -7.21
N MET A 579 -30.34 1.05 -8.28
CA MET A 579 -30.71 2.46 -8.42
C MET A 579 -31.67 2.91 -7.33
N SER A 580 -32.58 2.05 -6.83
CA SER A 580 -33.45 2.40 -5.71
C SER A 580 -32.67 2.62 -4.40
N VAL A 581 -31.59 1.87 -4.18
CA VAL A 581 -30.68 2.10 -3.05
C VAL A 581 -29.91 3.42 -3.22
N LEU A 582 -29.34 3.66 -4.39
CA LEU A 582 -28.60 4.87 -4.71
C LEU A 582 -29.46 6.12 -4.54
N GLU A 583 -30.69 6.10 -5.07
CA GLU A 583 -31.64 7.22 -4.98
C GLU A 583 -32.05 7.50 -3.54
N ALA A 584 -32.40 6.47 -2.76
CA ALA A 584 -32.78 6.63 -1.35
C ALA A 584 -31.65 7.26 -0.52
N LEU A 585 -30.39 6.86 -0.79
CA LEU A 585 -29.23 7.40 -0.10
C LEU A 585 -28.80 8.77 -0.64
N SER A 586 -29.10 9.13 -1.90
CA SER A 586 -28.82 10.45 -2.44
C SER A 586 -29.65 11.57 -1.81
N LEU A 587 -30.78 11.21 -1.17
CA LEU A 587 -31.63 12.14 -0.43
C LEU A 587 -31.11 12.43 1.00
N GLN A 588 -30.10 11.71 1.46
CA GLN A 588 -29.52 11.91 2.79
C GLN A 588 -28.72 13.22 2.86
N LYS A 589 -28.83 13.94 3.96
CA LYS A 589 -28.18 15.23 4.14
C LYS A 589 -26.78 15.14 4.78
N ASP A 590 -26.38 13.95 5.20
CA ASP A 590 -25.07 13.73 5.80
C ASP A 590 -23.96 13.81 4.74
N PRO A 591 -22.93 14.66 4.93
CA PRO A 591 -21.86 14.84 3.93
C PRO A 591 -21.05 13.56 3.63
N ALA A 592 -20.86 12.67 4.61
CA ALA A 592 -20.12 11.44 4.41
C ALA A 592 -20.91 10.44 3.58
N VAL A 593 -22.25 10.37 3.77
CA VAL A 593 -23.15 9.56 2.91
C VAL A 593 -23.21 10.14 1.50
N ALA A 594 -23.38 11.46 1.36
CA ALA A 594 -23.41 12.14 0.06
C ALA A 594 -22.10 11.90 -0.71
N ARG A 595 -20.96 11.94 -0.03
CA ARG A 595 -19.65 11.64 -0.65
C ARG A 595 -19.56 10.19 -1.16
N SER A 596 -20.16 9.22 -0.46
CA SER A 596 -20.22 7.84 -0.94
C SER A 596 -21.09 7.72 -2.20
N VAL A 597 -22.20 8.49 -2.28
CA VAL A 597 -23.00 8.59 -3.50
C VAL A 597 -22.18 9.16 -4.68
N VAL A 598 -21.43 10.24 -4.45
CA VAL A 598 -20.52 10.81 -5.49
C VAL A 598 -19.49 9.77 -5.93
N SER A 599 -18.91 8.98 -5.00
CA SER A 599 -17.94 7.94 -5.33
C SER A 599 -18.53 6.84 -6.20
N VAL A 600 -19.73 6.38 -5.89
CA VAL A 600 -20.44 5.35 -6.69
C VAL A 600 -20.85 5.89 -8.05
N LEU A 601 -21.30 7.15 -8.14
CA LEU A 601 -21.59 7.79 -9.44
C LEU A 601 -20.33 7.88 -10.31
N ALA A 602 -19.17 8.22 -9.72
CA ALA A 602 -17.90 8.20 -10.43
C ALA A 602 -17.51 6.79 -10.90
N GLY A 603 -17.90 5.75 -10.17
CA GLY A 603 -17.69 4.36 -10.52
C GLY A 603 -18.38 3.91 -11.82
N PHE A 604 -19.39 4.64 -12.31
CA PHE A 604 -20.05 4.34 -13.60
C PHE A 604 -19.21 4.73 -14.83
N GLU A 605 -18.03 5.28 -14.66
CA GLU A 605 -17.15 5.71 -15.75
C GLU A 605 -16.99 4.65 -16.86
N TYR A 606 -16.96 3.37 -16.50
CA TYR A 606 -16.85 2.26 -17.47
C TYR A 606 -18.07 2.10 -18.40
N LEU A 607 -19.24 2.68 -18.05
CA LEU A 607 -20.46 2.70 -18.86
C LEU A 607 -20.59 3.97 -19.71
N ILE A 608 -19.69 4.93 -19.54
CA ILE A 608 -19.75 6.20 -20.24
C ILE A 608 -19.00 6.07 -21.58
N ASP A 609 -19.64 6.57 -22.62
CA ASP A 609 -19.12 6.68 -23.96
C ASP A 609 -19.58 8.00 -24.62
N ALA A 610 -19.10 8.28 -25.82
CA ALA A 610 -19.42 9.53 -26.54
C ALA A 610 -20.92 9.74 -26.75
N GLU A 611 -21.73 8.68 -26.79
CA GLU A 611 -23.16 8.76 -27.02
C GLU A 611 -23.95 9.17 -25.78
N ASN A 612 -23.51 8.74 -24.60
CA ASN A 612 -24.24 8.92 -23.35
C ASN A 612 -23.59 9.92 -22.37
N GLU A 613 -22.37 10.40 -22.63
CA GLU A 613 -21.62 11.31 -21.74
C GLU A 613 -22.44 12.57 -21.37
N ALA A 614 -23.06 13.22 -22.36
CA ALA A 614 -23.88 14.41 -22.12
C ALA A 614 -25.14 14.10 -21.28
N ALA A 615 -25.75 12.91 -21.46
CA ALA A 615 -26.90 12.49 -20.66
C ALA A 615 -26.45 12.18 -19.20
N PHE A 616 -25.32 11.53 -19.05
CA PHE A 616 -24.72 11.29 -17.73
C PHE A 616 -24.33 12.59 -17.03
N GLY A 617 -23.75 13.55 -17.75
CA GLY A 617 -23.45 14.89 -17.21
C GLY A 617 -24.69 15.59 -16.64
N ARG A 618 -25.81 15.58 -17.35
CA ARG A 618 -27.09 16.11 -16.85
C ARG A 618 -27.63 15.35 -15.64
N PHE A 619 -27.49 14.02 -15.66
CA PHE A 619 -27.90 13.17 -14.53
C PHE A 619 -27.08 13.51 -13.26
N VAL A 620 -25.76 13.57 -13.36
CA VAL A 620 -24.88 13.96 -12.25
C VAL A 620 -25.20 15.37 -11.76
N GLU A 621 -25.40 16.31 -12.68
CA GLU A 621 -25.75 17.69 -12.32
C GLU A 621 -27.06 17.75 -11.53
N SER A 622 -28.11 17.06 -11.98
CA SER A 622 -29.41 17.04 -11.29
C SER A 622 -29.33 16.51 -9.84
N ARG A 623 -28.34 15.66 -9.54
CA ARG A 623 -28.13 15.06 -8.20
C ARG A 623 -27.18 15.86 -7.31
N LEU A 624 -26.23 16.61 -7.90
CA LEU A 624 -25.10 17.16 -7.15
C LEU A 624 -25.01 18.69 -7.17
N ILE A 625 -25.72 19.38 -8.07
CA ILE A 625 -25.59 20.85 -8.20
C ILE A 625 -25.97 21.58 -6.93
N HIS A 626 -26.96 21.10 -6.19
CA HIS A 626 -27.36 21.68 -4.91
C HIS A 626 -26.25 21.63 -3.84
N TRP A 627 -25.39 20.59 -3.86
CA TRP A 627 -24.21 20.51 -3.02
C TRP A 627 -23.13 21.50 -3.45
N PHE A 628 -22.93 21.68 -4.77
CA PHE A 628 -22.01 22.68 -5.30
C PHE A 628 -22.46 24.10 -4.89
N ASP A 629 -23.76 24.41 -5.02
CA ASP A 629 -24.31 25.71 -4.63
C ASP A 629 -24.17 25.95 -3.11
N ALA A 630 -24.39 24.93 -2.29
CA ALA A 630 -24.29 25.05 -0.84
C ALA A 630 -22.84 25.16 -0.32
N LEU A 631 -21.91 24.36 -0.88
CA LEU A 631 -20.54 24.26 -0.40
C LEU A 631 -19.60 25.28 -1.09
N GLY A 632 -19.85 25.62 -2.34
CA GLY A 632 -18.98 26.46 -3.17
C GLY A 632 -17.64 25.79 -3.47
N THR A 633 -16.65 26.62 -3.86
CA THR A 633 -15.29 26.17 -4.27
C THR A 633 -14.19 26.57 -3.29
N VAL A 634 -14.52 27.25 -2.20
CA VAL A 634 -13.56 27.74 -1.20
C VAL A 634 -13.72 26.95 0.09
N ASP A 635 -12.62 26.37 0.57
CA ASP A 635 -12.56 25.71 1.87
C ASP A 635 -12.72 26.79 2.98
N ARG A 636 -13.60 26.53 3.94
CA ARG A 636 -13.91 27.44 5.04
C ARG A 636 -13.38 26.86 6.34
N GLU A 637 -12.90 27.69 7.22
CA GLU A 637 -12.36 27.28 8.52
C GLU A 637 -13.36 26.48 9.37
N GLN A 638 -14.66 26.78 9.25
CA GLN A 638 -15.74 26.11 9.99
C GLN A 638 -16.21 24.81 9.34
N ASP A 639 -15.73 24.45 8.15
CA ASP A 639 -16.14 23.22 7.48
C ASP A 639 -15.58 21.99 8.18
N SER A 640 -16.41 20.96 8.38
CA SER A 640 -15.94 19.67 8.83
C SER A 640 -15.11 18.96 7.74
N ASP A 641 -14.29 17.99 8.12
CA ASP A 641 -13.51 17.17 7.16
C ASP A 641 -14.41 16.53 6.09
N ASP A 642 -15.58 16.01 6.46
CA ASP A 642 -16.53 15.43 5.51
C ASP A 642 -17.12 16.49 4.56
N GLN A 643 -17.37 17.73 5.01
CA GLN A 643 -17.80 18.81 4.12
C GLN A 643 -16.69 19.21 3.14
N LEU A 644 -15.45 19.33 3.61
CA LEU A 644 -14.30 19.61 2.75
C LEU A 644 -14.14 18.53 1.68
N ARG A 645 -14.15 17.26 2.09
CA ARG A 645 -14.03 16.12 1.15
C ARG A 645 -15.21 16.02 0.20
N LEU A 646 -16.43 16.30 0.65
CA LEU A 646 -17.61 16.31 -0.22
C LEU A 646 -17.51 17.41 -1.26
N ARG A 647 -17.13 18.67 -0.86
CA ARG A 647 -16.89 19.78 -1.78
C ARG A 647 -15.93 19.39 -2.89
N HIS A 648 -14.78 18.82 -2.51
CA HIS A 648 -13.78 18.37 -3.47
C HIS A 648 -14.31 17.29 -4.42
N SER A 649 -15.08 16.34 -3.92
CA SER A 649 -15.61 15.23 -4.72
C SER A 649 -16.72 15.69 -5.68
N VAL A 650 -17.67 16.51 -5.19
CA VAL A 650 -18.75 17.08 -5.97
C VAL A 650 -18.18 17.95 -7.10
N PHE A 651 -17.28 18.88 -6.77
CA PHE A 651 -16.65 19.73 -7.76
C PHE A 651 -15.87 18.91 -8.79
N GLY A 652 -15.13 17.89 -8.35
CA GLY A 652 -14.37 17.02 -9.25
C GLY A 652 -15.24 16.29 -10.26
N LEU A 653 -16.39 15.74 -9.83
CA LEU A 653 -17.29 15.01 -10.72
C LEU A 653 -18.09 15.96 -11.65
N LEU A 654 -18.59 17.07 -11.11
CA LEU A 654 -19.31 18.09 -11.91
C LEU A 654 -18.38 18.73 -12.94
N SER A 655 -17.20 19.16 -12.59
CA SER A 655 -16.25 19.81 -13.51
C SER A 655 -15.80 18.86 -14.65
N LYS A 656 -15.83 17.54 -14.42
CA LYS A 656 -15.53 16.54 -15.44
C LYS A 656 -16.68 16.37 -16.44
N TYR A 657 -17.93 16.22 -15.97
CA TYR A 657 -19.05 15.77 -16.80
C TYR A 657 -20.14 16.80 -17.05
N SER A 658 -20.34 17.81 -16.20
CA SER A 658 -21.38 18.81 -16.37
C SER A 658 -20.92 19.94 -17.27
N ASP A 659 -21.82 20.46 -18.09
CA ASP A 659 -21.61 21.68 -18.91
C ASP A 659 -22.15 22.94 -18.21
N ASN A 660 -22.48 22.86 -16.93
CA ASN A 660 -22.94 24.00 -16.14
C ASN A 660 -21.88 25.13 -16.17
N GLU A 661 -22.29 26.31 -16.62
CA GLU A 661 -21.40 27.45 -16.85
C GLU A 661 -20.68 27.88 -15.56
N ALA A 662 -21.39 27.91 -14.42
CA ALA A 662 -20.78 28.31 -13.14
C ALA A 662 -19.68 27.33 -12.70
N VAL A 663 -19.89 26.02 -12.89
CA VAL A 663 -18.90 24.97 -12.58
C VAL A 663 -17.68 25.10 -13.48
N GLN A 664 -17.88 25.28 -14.80
CA GLN A 664 -16.78 25.38 -15.76
C GLN A 664 -15.97 26.65 -15.62
N ASN A 665 -16.62 27.79 -15.33
CA ASN A 665 -15.93 29.04 -15.03
C ASN A 665 -15.08 28.89 -13.77
N ALA A 666 -15.63 28.31 -12.70
CA ALA A 666 -14.89 28.05 -11.47
C ALA A 666 -13.65 27.15 -11.71
N ALA A 667 -13.77 26.13 -12.55
CA ALA A 667 -12.63 25.26 -12.90
C ALA A 667 -11.53 26.02 -13.64
N ASN A 668 -11.91 26.84 -14.64
CA ASN A 668 -10.96 27.68 -15.40
C ASN A 668 -10.25 28.71 -14.51
N ASP A 669 -11.00 29.35 -13.62
CA ASP A 669 -10.46 30.38 -12.71
C ASP A 669 -9.48 29.79 -11.71
N LEU A 670 -9.85 28.69 -11.04
CA LEU A 670 -8.98 27.99 -10.09
C LEU A 670 -7.71 27.46 -10.75
N ALA A 671 -7.81 26.85 -11.92
CA ALA A 671 -6.65 26.37 -12.68
C ALA A 671 -5.73 27.53 -13.09
N THR A 672 -6.31 28.64 -13.59
CA THR A 672 -5.55 29.83 -13.99
C THR A 672 -4.82 30.45 -12.80
N GLN A 673 -5.49 30.60 -11.67
CA GLN A 673 -4.92 31.14 -10.46
C GLN A 673 -3.75 30.27 -9.97
N PHE A 674 -3.97 28.94 -9.87
CA PHE A 674 -2.93 28.05 -9.37
C PHE A 674 -1.68 28.00 -10.26
N LEU A 675 -1.84 27.97 -11.57
CA LEU A 675 -0.70 27.97 -12.50
C LEU A 675 0.09 29.30 -12.51
N SER A 676 -0.55 30.43 -12.15
CA SER A 676 0.11 31.73 -12.11
C SER A 676 0.66 32.12 -10.73
N ASN A 677 -0.01 31.70 -9.67
CA ASN A 677 0.36 31.98 -8.28
C ASN A 677 -0.10 30.81 -7.38
N PRO A 678 0.68 29.71 -7.29
CA PRO A 678 0.29 28.54 -6.53
C PRO A 678 0.07 28.84 -5.04
N GLN A 679 -1.14 28.54 -4.54
CA GLN A 679 -1.47 28.58 -3.12
C GLN A 679 -1.70 27.14 -2.65
N LEU A 680 -0.81 26.64 -1.80
CA LEU A 680 -0.83 25.22 -1.36
C LEU A 680 -2.06 24.90 -0.50
N GLU A 681 -2.59 25.86 0.22
CA GLU A 681 -3.82 25.72 1.02
C GLU A 681 -5.05 25.34 0.19
N HIS A 682 -5.07 25.68 -1.11
CA HIS A 682 -6.17 25.35 -2.03
C HIS A 682 -5.81 24.22 -3.03
N ARG A 683 -4.71 23.55 -2.84
CA ARG A 683 -4.18 22.57 -3.82
C ARG A 683 -5.14 21.43 -4.14
N GLN A 684 -6.02 21.03 -3.21
CA GLN A 684 -6.98 19.94 -3.43
C GLN A 684 -8.05 20.35 -4.48
N MET A 685 -8.58 21.56 -4.36
CA MET A 685 -9.50 22.10 -5.36
C MET A 685 -8.79 22.40 -6.68
N ALA A 686 -7.61 23.01 -6.62
CA ALA A 686 -6.78 23.26 -7.80
C ALA A 686 -6.45 21.99 -8.58
N ALA A 687 -6.12 20.88 -7.91
CA ALA A 687 -5.86 19.60 -8.56
C ALA A 687 -7.05 19.08 -9.37
N ARG A 688 -8.28 19.29 -8.88
CA ARG A 688 -9.50 18.91 -9.60
C ARG A 688 -9.78 19.83 -10.78
N ALA A 689 -9.65 21.13 -10.56
CA ALA A 689 -9.78 22.14 -11.61
C ALA A 689 -8.78 21.89 -12.75
N LEU A 690 -7.51 21.67 -12.41
CA LEU A 690 -6.47 21.37 -13.39
C LEU A 690 -6.80 20.11 -14.19
N ARG A 691 -7.24 19.02 -13.55
CA ARG A 691 -7.63 17.78 -14.27
C ARG A 691 -8.77 18.01 -15.25
N ALA A 692 -9.81 18.74 -14.82
CA ALA A 692 -10.96 19.05 -15.66
C ALA A 692 -10.57 19.92 -16.85
N VAL A 693 -9.75 20.95 -16.61
CA VAL A 693 -9.26 21.85 -17.66
C VAL A 693 -8.31 21.13 -18.62
N ALA A 694 -7.43 20.23 -18.13
CA ALA A 694 -6.53 19.49 -19.01
C ALA A 694 -7.29 18.59 -20.00
N GLN A 695 -8.36 17.91 -19.56
CA GLN A 695 -9.18 17.04 -20.45
C GLN A 695 -9.89 17.78 -21.57
N ARG A 696 -10.20 19.06 -21.38
CA ARG A 696 -10.85 19.95 -22.37
C ARG A 696 -9.86 20.94 -23.02
N GLY A 697 -8.59 20.89 -22.59
CA GLY A 697 -7.58 21.89 -22.90
C GLY A 697 -6.90 21.70 -24.25
N ASP A 698 -6.26 22.78 -24.70
CA ASP A 698 -5.48 22.87 -25.91
C ASP A 698 -3.97 23.01 -25.62
N GLU A 699 -3.18 23.22 -26.66
CA GLU A 699 -1.73 23.44 -26.57
C GLU A 699 -1.35 24.66 -25.71
N LYS A 700 -2.22 25.68 -25.63
CA LYS A 700 -1.97 26.85 -24.79
C LYS A 700 -2.08 26.50 -23.30
N TRP A 701 -3.02 25.63 -22.97
CA TRP A 701 -3.13 25.11 -21.60
C TRP A 701 -1.91 24.25 -21.26
N LEU A 702 -1.50 23.32 -22.11
CA LEU A 702 -0.31 22.50 -21.88
C LEU A 702 0.94 23.37 -21.63
N ALA A 703 1.17 24.38 -22.45
CA ALA A 703 2.29 25.31 -22.28
C ALA A 703 2.29 26.05 -20.93
N ARG A 704 1.09 26.33 -20.36
CA ARG A 704 0.97 26.93 -19.01
C ARG A 704 1.37 25.93 -17.93
N TYR A 705 1.02 24.64 -18.07
CA TYR A 705 1.42 23.59 -17.13
C TYR A 705 2.93 23.39 -17.16
N GLU A 706 3.53 23.28 -18.34
CA GLU A 706 4.97 23.14 -18.54
C GLU A 706 5.75 24.32 -17.92
N LYS A 707 5.27 25.53 -18.16
CA LYS A 707 5.87 26.74 -17.57
C LYS A 707 5.81 26.70 -16.05
N ALA A 708 4.69 26.31 -15.46
CA ALA A 708 4.52 26.23 -14.01
C ALA A 708 5.40 25.12 -13.39
N LEU A 709 5.50 23.95 -14.04
CA LEU A 709 6.38 22.86 -13.63
C LEU A 709 7.85 23.26 -13.63
N THR A 710 8.32 23.93 -14.66
CA THR A 710 9.74 24.32 -14.82
C THR A 710 10.12 25.51 -13.93
N SER A 711 9.18 26.42 -13.63
CA SER A 711 9.44 27.59 -12.80
C SER A 711 9.32 27.32 -11.30
N SER A 712 8.54 26.31 -10.88
CA SER A 712 8.36 25.98 -9.48
C SER A 712 9.55 25.20 -8.91
N ARG A 713 9.97 25.57 -7.69
CA ARG A 713 10.92 24.82 -6.86
C ARG A 713 10.21 23.97 -5.80
N ASP A 714 8.92 24.19 -5.59
CA ASP A 714 8.11 23.48 -4.60
C ASP A 714 7.66 22.13 -5.15
N ALA A 715 8.05 21.04 -4.46
CA ALA A 715 7.72 19.67 -4.85
C ALA A 715 6.21 19.38 -4.77
N ASN A 716 5.50 20.02 -3.82
CA ASN A 716 4.04 19.88 -3.69
C ASN A 716 3.32 20.53 -4.88
N VAL A 717 3.77 21.71 -5.32
CA VAL A 717 3.22 22.37 -6.50
C VAL A 717 3.45 21.53 -7.75
N LYS A 718 4.69 21.03 -7.93
CA LYS A 718 5.01 20.12 -9.04
C LYS A 718 4.13 18.89 -9.04
N SER A 719 3.99 18.24 -7.90
CA SER A 719 3.16 17.02 -7.77
C SER A 719 1.69 17.25 -8.13
N VAL A 720 1.12 18.40 -7.75
CA VAL A 720 -0.27 18.76 -8.13
C VAL A 720 -0.40 18.86 -9.64
N ILE A 721 0.53 19.57 -10.31
CA ILE A 721 0.51 19.79 -11.76
C ILE A 721 0.76 18.48 -12.50
N GLN A 722 1.74 17.69 -12.10
CA GLN A 722 2.09 16.39 -12.72
C GLN A 722 0.91 15.43 -12.76
N ARG A 723 0.16 15.32 -11.65
CA ARG A 723 -1.03 14.46 -11.56
C ARG A 723 -2.24 14.97 -12.35
N ALA A 724 -2.16 16.14 -12.91
CA ALA A 724 -3.21 16.76 -13.73
C ALA A 724 -2.84 16.85 -15.22
N LEU A 725 -1.77 16.19 -15.67
CA LEU A 725 -1.33 16.16 -17.06
C LEU A 725 -2.14 15.13 -17.89
N ASN A 726 -3.45 15.13 -17.77
CA ASN A 726 -4.37 14.19 -18.40
C ASN A 726 -5.07 14.79 -19.66
N PHE A 727 -4.28 15.36 -20.57
CA PHE A 727 -4.76 15.97 -21.82
C PHE A 727 -5.25 14.90 -22.80
N LYS A 728 -6.34 15.19 -23.51
CA LYS A 728 -6.89 14.32 -24.55
C LYS A 728 -6.31 14.64 -25.94
N GLY A 729 -6.26 13.62 -26.80
CA GLY A 729 -5.86 13.71 -28.19
C GLY A 729 -4.37 13.43 -28.44
N GLU A 730 -4.08 12.78 -29.56
CA GLU A 730 -2.75 12.21 -29.89
C GLU A 730 -1.61 13.22 -29.73
N LYS A 731 -1.75 14.43 -30.30
CA LYS A 731 -0.69 15.45 -30.27
C LYS A 731 -0.32 15.87 -28.84
N LEU A 732 -1.34 16.14 -28.02
CA LEU A 732 -1.13 16.55 -26.61
C LEU A 732 -0.63 15.38 -25.77
N MET A 733 -1.14 14.18 -26.01
CA MET A 733 -0.69 12.96 -25.37
C MET A 733 0.82 12.74 -25.59
N LEU A 734 1.28 12.79 -26.85
CA LEU A 734 2.69 12.59 -27.18
C LEU A 734 3.59 13.66 -26.53
N ALA A 735 3.16 14.93 -26.52
CA ALA A 735 3.90 15.99 -25.84
C ALA A 735 4.02 15.75 -24.32
N VAL A 736 2.94 15.29 -23.67
CA VAL A 736 2.98 14.93 -22.23
C VAL A 736 3.87 13.71 -21.98
N LEU A 737 3.86 12.71 -22.87
CA LEU A 737 4.72 11.53 -22.76
C LEU A 737 6.20 11.90 -22.92
N ASP A 738 6.54 12.81 -23.86
CA ASP A 738 7.90 13.34 -24.00
C ASP A 738 8.34 14.11 -22.73
N LEU A 739 7.43 14.92 -22.17
CA LEU A 739 7.67 15.59 -20.89
C LEU A 739 7.90 14.58 -19.74
N ALA A 740 7.11 13.50 -19.67
CA ALA A 740 7.25 12.44 -18.68
C ALA A 740 8.62 11.74 -18.77
N MET A 741 9.17 11.62 -19.97
CA MET A 741 10.50 11.02 -20.21
C MET A 741 11.66 11.98 -19.99
N SER A 742 11.42 13.29 -19.87
CA SER A 742 12.46 14.31 -19.64
C SER A 742 12.89 14.37 -18.16
N ASP A 743 13.99 15.08 -17.89
CA ASP A 743 14.49 15.34 -16.53
C ASP A 743 13.56 16.25 -15.69
N THR A 744 12.56 16.86 -16.31
CA THR A 744 11.56 17.70 -15.62
C THR A 744 10.69 16.88 -14.67
N ILE A 745 10.44 15.61 -15.01
CA ILE A 745 9.66 14.67 -14.21
C ILE A 745 10.61 13.67 -13.55
N ASN A 746 10.53 13.60 -12.23
CA ASN A 746 11.31 12.64 -11.44
C ASN A 746 10.99 11.18 -11.79
N PRO A 747 11.94 10.26 -11.67
CA PRO A 747 11.69 8.83 -11.86
C PRO A 747 10.51 8.27 -11.07
N ALA A 748 10.36 8.69 -9.80
CA ALA A 748 9.27 8.28 -8.93
C ALA A 748 7.87 8.73 -9.40
N ASP A 749 7.79 9.88 -10.09
CA ASP A 749 6.52 10.48 -10.56
C ASP A 749 6.18 10.08 -12.00
N THR A 750 7.16 9.56 -12.76
CA THR A 750 7.02 9.26 -14.19
C THR A 750 5.79 8.40 -14.48
N MET A 751 5.61 7.31 -13.73
CA MET A 751 4.45 6.43 -13.93
C MET A 751 3.12 7.08 -13.59
N SER A 752 3.07 8.02 -12.66
CA SER A 752 1.84 8.77 -12.35
C SER A 752 1.39 9.62 -13.52
N VAL A 753 2.35 10.28 -14.23
CA VAL A 753 2.06 11.09 -15.42
C VAL A 753 1.62 10.20 -16.59
N ILE A 754 2.38 9.12 -16.87
CA ILE A 754 2.07 8.19 -17.96
C ILE A 754 0.70 7.53 -17.75
N SER A 755 0.39 7.09 -16.52
CA SER A 755 -0.91 6.52 -16.20
C SER A 755 -2.05 7.53 -16.38
N ALA A 756 -1.88 8.77 -15.91
CA ALA A 756 -2.90 9.81 -16.04
C ALA A 756 -3.25 10.10 -17.51
N ILE A 757 -2.26 10.11 -18.40
CA ILE A 757 -2.47 10.38 -19.82
C ILE A 757 -3.00 9.17 -20.58
N ALA A 758 -2.56 7.95 -20.23
CA ALA A 758 -3.02 6.72 -20.89
C ALA A 758 -4.51 6.44 -20.68
N MET A 759 -5.02 6.75 -19.48
CA MET A 759 -6.39 6.43 -19.06
C MET A 759 -7.47 7.35 -19.64
N VAL A 760 -7.11 8.46 -20.30
CA VAL A 760 -8.08 9.45 -20.80
C VAL A 760 -8.19 9.51 -22.32
N GLN A 761 -7.44 8.68 -23.05
CA GLN A 761 -7.43 8.70 -24.51
C GLN A 761 -8.64 7.95 -25.07
N ASP A 762 -9.34 8.58 -26.02
CA ASP A 762 -10.45 7.96 -26.74
C ASP A 762 -9.94 6.92 -27.77
N ASP A 763 -8.76 7.12 -28.36
CA ASP A 763 -8.04 6.16 -29.20
C ASP A 763 -6.74 5.72 -28.50
N PRO A 764 -6.62 4.44 -28.08
CA PRO A 764 -5.45 3.92 -27.39
C PRO A 764 -4.28 3.55 -28.33
N VAL A 765 -4.51 3.43 -29.66
CA VAL A 765 -3.51 2.94 -30.63
C VAL A 765 -2.22 3.77 -30.60
N PRO A 766 -2.24 5.11 -30.64
CA PRO A 766 -1.03 5.91 -30.60
C PRO A 766 -0.25 5.75 -29.27
N PHE A 767 -0.96 5.55 -28.15
CA PHE A 767 -0.32 5.31 -26.87
C PHE A 767 0.45 3.99 -26.85
N TYR A 768 -0.15 2.89 -27.32
CA TYR A 768 0.53 1.60 -27.37
C TYR A 768 1.68 1.59 -28.38
N ALA A 769 1.58 2.31 -29.48
CA ALA A 769 2.68 2.50 -30.42
C ALA A 769 3.87 3.23 -29.77
N TRP A 770 3.58 4.27 -28.97
CA TRP A 770 4.60 4.97 -28.20
C TRP A 770 5.21 4.05 -27.12
N LEU A 771 4.41 3.34 -26.36
CA LEU A 771 4.84 2.47 -25.27
C LEU A 771 5.76 1.35 -25.82
N SER A 772 5.38 0.71 -26.92
CA SER A 772 6.19 -0.33 -27.55
C SER A 772 7.60 0.18 -27.93
N LYS A 773 7.69 1.39 -28.45
CA LYS A 773 8.95 2.02 -28.84
C LYS A 773 9.82 2.44 -27.66
N ASN A 774 9.21 2.85 -26.55
CA ASN A 774 9.90 3.49 -25.43
C ASN A 774 9.99 2.64 -24.16
N LEU A 775 9.47 1.41 -24.17
CA LEU A 775 9.39 0.57 -22.98
C LEU A 775 10.76 0.32 -22.32
N GLU A 776 11.80 0.08 -23.11
CA GLU A 776 13.17 -0.13 -22.59
C GLU A 776 13.73 1.14 -21.92
N LEU A 777 13.49 2.31 -22.50
CA LEU A 777 13.91 3.59 -21.91
C LEU A 777 13.11 3.89 -20.63
N LEU A 778 11.81 3.62 -20.66
CA LEU A 778 10.95 3.78 -19.51
C LEU A 778 11.38 2.86 -18.34
N ALA A 779 11.67 1.58 -18.63
CA ALA A 779 12.12 0.63 -17.62
C ALA A 779 13.47 1.03 -16.98
N LYS A 780 14.33 1.74 -17.71
CA LYS A 780 15.59 2.28 -17.17
C LYS A 780 15.38 3.55 -16.32
N LYS A 781 14.30 4.28 -16.58
CA LYS A 781 14.00 5.54 -15.88
C LYS A 781 13.28 5.32 -14.55
N ILE A 782 12.39 4.34 -14.49
CA ILE A 782 11.51 4.12 -13.32
C ILE A 782 12.10 3.05 -12.38
N PRO A 783 11.73 3.06 -11.08
CA PRO A 783 12.12 2.01 -10.14
C PRO A 783 11.68 0.61 -10.58
N ASP A 784 12.49 -0.42 -10.29
CA ASP A 784 12.27 -1.80 -10.73
C ASP A 784 10.87 -2.33 -10.39
N TYR A 785 10.36 -2.03 -9.21
CA TYR A 785 9.03 -2.48 -8.78
C TYR A 785 7.88 -1.82 -9.58
N HIS A 786 8.10 -0.67 -10.21
CA HIS A 786 7.13 -0.07 -11.14
C HIS A 786 7.17 -0.76 -12.50
N VAL A 787 8.31 -1.30 -12.92
CA VAL A 787 8.43 -1.99 -14.21
C VAL A 787 7.46 -3.17 -14.28
N THR A 788 7.40 -3.98 -13.22
CA THR A 788 6.48 -5.13 -13.14
C THR A 788 5.01 -4.73 -13.20
N ARG A 789 4.69 -3.48 -12.81
CA ARG A 789 3.32 -2.93 -12.71
C ARG A 789 2.92 -2.04 -13.88
N ILE A 790 3.80 -1.79 -14.86
CA ILE A 790 3.45 -1.00 -16.05
C ILE A 790 2.09 -1.45 -16.62
N PRO A 791 1.83 -2.77 -16.85
CA PRO A 791 0.55 -3.19 -17.40
C PRO A 791 -0.66 -2.78 -16.55
N GLN A 792 -0.52 -2.83 -15.23
CA GLN A 792 -1.61 -2.47 -14.29
C GLN A 792 -1.88 -0.97 -14.27
N TYR A 793 -0.88 -0.13 -14.57
CA TYR A 793 -1.03 1.32 -14.56
C TYR A 793 -1.63 1.87 -15.86
N VAL A 794 -1.30 1.27 -17.00
CA VAL A 794 -1.59 1.88 -18.30
C VAL A 794 -2.49 1.04 -19.21
N SER A 795 -2.80 -0.20 -18.83
CA SER A 795 -3.50 -1.14 -19.72
C SER A 795 -4.85 -1.64 -19.16
N ARG A 796 -5.41 -0.93 -18.20
CA ARG A 796 -6.78 -1.18 -17.73
C ARG A 796 -7.76 -0.55 -18.72
N SER A 797 -8.61 -1.37 -19.33
CA SER A 797 -9.59 -0.91 -20.31
C SER A 797 -10.85 -1.76 -20.24
N CYS A 798 -12.00 -1.16 -20.55
CA CYS A 798 -13.28 -1.84 -20.74
C CYS A 798 -13.59 -2.02 -22.22
N ASP A 799 -12.57 -2.08 -23.06
CA ASP A 799 -12.66 -2.26 -24.51
C ASP A 799 -11.82 -3.46 -24.97
N ALA A 800 -12.43 -4.36 -25.74
CA ALA A 800 -11.81 -5.62 -26.15
C ALA A 800 -10.66 -5.42 -27.16
N ASP A 801 -10.74 -4.39 -28.00
CA ASP A 801 -9.68 -4.10 -28.99
C ASP A 801 -8.44 -3.54 -28.30
N THR A 802 -8.62 -2.70 -27.30
CA THR A 802 -7.52 -2.22 -26.44
C THR A 802 -6.83 -3.36 -25.70
N ILE A 803 -7.58 -4.34 -25.16
CA ILE A 803 -7.01 -5.52 -24.51
C ILE A 803 -6.13 -6.30 -25.50
N LYS A 804 -6.58 -6.43 -26.75
CA LYS A 804 -5.82 -7.13 -27.80
C LYS A 804 -4.51 -6.42 -28.12
N LEU A 805 -4.51 -5.09 -28.25
CA LEU A 805 -3.29 -4.29 -28.47
C LEU A 805 -2.28 -4.48 -27.32
N ALA A 806 -2.76 -4.44 -26.08
CA ALA A 806 -1.95 -4.67 -24.91
C ALA A 806 -1.38 -6.10 -24.86
N ASP A 807 -2.18 -7.10 -25.21
CA ASP A 807 -1.79 -8.52 -25.25
C ASP A 807 -0.67 -8.75 -26.27
N GLU A 808 -0.77 -8.15 -27.44
CA GLU A 808 0.29 -8.20 -28.46
C GLU A 808 1.59 -7.58 -27.96
N LEU A 809 1.53 -6.41 -27.30
CA LEU A 809 2.70 -5.74 -26.74
C LEU A 809 3.37 -6.60 -25.68
N TYR A 810 2.63 -7.01 -24.63
CA TYR A 810 3.22 -7.70 -23.48
C TYR A 810 3.65 -9.13 -23.78
N SER A 811 3.01 -9.81 -24.74
CA SER A 811 3.48 -11.12 -25.23
C SER A 811 4.85 -11.04 -25.90
N ASN A 812 5.13 -9.94 -26.62
CA ASN A 812 6.42 -9.73 -27.29
C ASN A 812 7.57 -9.44 -26.32
N VAL A 813 7.29 -8.96 -25.12
CA VAL A 813 8.30 -8.62 -24.11
C VAL A 813 8.26 -9.57 -22.90
N ALA A 814 7.48 -10.66 -22.99
CA ALA A 814 7.41 -11.68 -21.95
C ALA A 814 8.79 -12.25 -21.63
N GLY A 815 9.14 -12.24 -20.35
CA GLY A 815 10.46 -12.71 -19.88
C GLY A 815 11.62 -11.72 -20.01
N ALA A 816 11.43 -10.58 -20.67
CA ALA A 816 12.45 -9.52 -20.70
C ALA A 816 12.57 -8.76 -19.38
N TYR A 817 11.45 -8.70 -18.61
CA TYR A 817 11.38 -8.01 -17.34
C TYR A 817 10.72 -8.92 -16.30
N GLU A 818 11.41 -9.16 -15.18
CA GLU A 818 10.90 -10.01 -14.11
C GLU A 818 9.55 -9.46 -13.59
N GLY A 819 8.55 -10.32 -13.47
CA GLY A 819 7.22 -9.96 -12.94
C GLY A 819 6.27 -9.23 -13.90
N MET A 820 6.71 -8.72 -15.06
CA MET A 820 5.84 -8.00 -16.00
C MET A 820 4.73 -8.88 -16.58
N THR A 821 5.02 -10.14 -16.88
CA THR A 821 4.01 -11.12 -17.34
C THR A 821 2.89 -11.25 -16.32
N ARG A 822 3.23 -11.36 -15.03
CA ARG A 822 2.25 -11.42 -13.93
C ARG A 822 1.45 -10.11 -13.82
N GLY A 823 2.11 -8.96 -13.99
CA GLY A 823 1.46 -7.65 -14.04
C GLY A 823 0.41 -7.56 -15.15
N TRP A 824 0.70 -8.13 -16.32
CA TRP A 824 -0.25 -8.19 -17.44
C TRP A 824 -1.41 -9.14 -17.18
N GLU A 825 -1.17 -10.34 -16.66
CA GLU A 825 -2.25 -11.27 -16.30
C GLU A 825 -3.29 -10.61 -15.37
N ILE A 826 -2.83 -9.86 -14.37
CA ILE A 826 -3.70 -9.13 -13.44
C ILE A 826 -4.49 -8.02 -14.16
N ALA A 827 -3.83 -7.22 -15.00
CA ALA A 827 -4.46 -6.14 -15.75
C ALA A 827 -5.48 -6.67 -16.77
N LYS A 828 -5.13 -7.75 -17.49
CA LYS A 828 -5.98 -8.42 -18.47
C LYS A 828 -7.25 -8.96 -17.83
N ALA A 829 -7.12 -9.71 -16.74
CA ALA A 829 -8.28 -10.25 -16.02
C ALA A 829 -9.24 -9.15 -15.55
N SER A 830 -8.71 -8.04 -15.03
CA SER A 830 -9.50 -6.87 -14.62
C SER A 830 -10.21 -6.23 -15.81
N SER A 831 -9.55 -6.11 -16.95
CA SER A 831 -10.10 -5.51 -18.17
C SER A 831 -11.18 -6.37 -18.81
N GLU A 832 -10.99 -7.68 -18.94
CA GLU A 832 -11.97 -8.63 -19.44
C GLU A 832 -13.25 -8.63 -18.59
N GLN A 833 -13.08 -8.51 -17.29
CA GLN A 833 -14.17 -8.39 -16.35
C GLN A 833 -14.95 -7.09 -16.55
N CYS A 834 -14.24 -5.96 -16.74
CA CYS A 834 -14.87 -4.68 -17.05
C CYS A 834 -15.69 -4.75 -18.36
N VAL A 835 -15.16 -5.39 -19.40
CA VAL A 835 -15.90 -5.63 -20.65
C VAL A 835 -17.19 -6.44 -20.40
N THR A 836 -17.13 -7.44 -19.53
CA THR A 836 -18.28 -8.25 -19.16
C THR A 836 -19.35 -7.43 -18.45
N LEU A 837 -18.97 -6.59 -17.48
CA LEU A 837 -19.87 -5.69 -16.77
C LEU A 837 -20.49 -4.64 -17.72
N LYS A 838 -19.68 -4.04 -18.59
CA LYS A 838 -20.13 -3.08 -19.59
C LYS A 838 -21.20 -3.70 -20.48
N LYS A 839 -20.95 -4.87 -21.06
CA LYS A 839 -21.93 -5.60 -21.88
C LYS A 839 -23.23 -5.89 -21.13
N ARG A 840 -23.16 -6.20 -19.84
CA ARG A 840 -24.34 -6.51 -19.03
C ARG A 840 -25.21 -5.29 -18.77
N TYR A 841 -24.62 -4.13 -18.49
CA TYR A 841 -25.35 -2.99 -17.94
C TYR A 841 -25.53 -1.81 -18.92
N GLN A 842 -24.76 -1.72 -20.01
CA GLN A 842 -24.75 -0.57 -20.92
C GLN A 842 -26.16 -0.18 -21.39
N THR A 843 -26.94 -1.16 -21.89
CA THR A 843 -28.28 -0.91 -22.40
C THR A 843 -29.24 -0.40 -21.34
N THR A 844 -29.22 -1.01 -20.16
CA THR A 844 -30.08 -0.62 -19.03
C THR A 844 -29.69 0.74 -18.48
N PHE A 845 -28.40 1.03 -18.41
CA PHE A 845 -27.87 2.32 -18.01
C PHE A 845 -28.30 3.44 -18.95
N ASN A 846 -28.18 3.24 -20.28
CA ASN A 846 -28.59 4.22 -21.28
C ASN A 846 -30.10 4.48 -21.21
N ALA A 847 -30.92 3.43 -21.06
CA ALA A 847 -32.36 3.56 -20.88
C ALA A 847 -32.73 4.36 -19.62
N TYR A 848 -32.02 4.11 -18.52
CA TYR A 848 -32.22 4.84 -17.25
C TYR A 848 -31.87 6.33 -17.41
N LEU A 849 -30.74 6.67 -18.03
CA LEU A 849 -30.33 8.07 -18.26
C LEU A 849 -31.36 8.80 -19.13
N THR A 850 -31.91 8.13 -20.13
CA THR A 850 -32.97 8.70 -21.02
C THR A 850 -34.26 8.99 -20.24
N ALA A 851 -34.69 8.03 -19.40
CA ALA A 851 -35.90 8.20 -18.58
C ALA A 851 -35.71 9.30 -17.53
N SER A 852 -34.55 9.36 -16.87
CA SER A 852 -34.22 10.38 -15.87
C SER A 852 -34.16 11.80 -16.47
N SER A 853 -33.75 11.94 -17.72
CA SER A 853 -33.71 13.23 -18.43
C SER A 853 -35.13 13.75 -18.82
N SER A 854 -36.14 12.89 -18.77
CA SER A 854 -37.51 13.23 -19.11
C SER A 854 -38.35 13.72 -17.91
N ILE A 855 -37.84 13.53 -16.69
CA ILE A 855 -38.48 14.00 -15.47
C ILE A 855 -37.89 15.40 -15.16
N LYS A 856 -38.60 16.45 -15.64
CA LYS A 856 -38.28 17.86 -15.35
C LYS A 856 -38.89 18.30 -14.02
#